data_2494c85168935a09ad7496d113cc3cee
#
_entry.id   2494c85168935a09ad7496d113cc3cee
#
_cell.length_a   1.000
_cell.length_b   1.000
_cell.length_c   1.000
_cell.angle_alpha   90.00
_cell.angle_beta   90.00
_cell.angle_gamma   90.00
#
_symmetry.space_group_name_H-M   'P 1'
#
loop_
_entity.id
_entity.type
_entity.pdbx_description
1 polymer ?
#
loop_
_entity_poly.entity_id
_entity_poly.type
_entity_poly.pdbx_seq_one_letter_code
_entity_poly.pdbx_strand_id
1 'polypeptide(L)'
;MNPENGEKYVEINYSIIPGKPLFFGTFAGIFKHSAKQYFLPLFMSTETVVETPVQAGYGADSIQVLEGLEAVRKRPAMYIGDISVKGLHHLVYEVVDNSIDEALAGYCNQIDVIIHEDNSITVKDNGRGIPTAMHTKEKRSALEVVMTVLHAGGKFDKGSYKVSGGLHGVGVSCVNALSNHLHVMVHRDGKAFEQEYERGVPQYAVRETGEADDTGTIVRFWPDGTIFTTTIYNKEILEGRLRELSYLNRKIKITLTDLREHDDNGNAYNKTFYSEGGIVEFVDMLDRSAKRNSLLPNVISVEGSDPASNVMVDVALTYNDSFSEHIFSYVNNINTIEGGTHVTGFRRALTRTFKAYGDREGLFEKAKVEIEGDDFREGLSAIISVKVPEPQFEGQTKTKLGNSEVSGVVETTVGKALDAFLEENPKDARNIINKVILAAQARAAARKARELVQRKSALTGGGLPGKLADCSERDPEKCELYLVEGDSAGGTAKQGRDRSYQAILPLRGKILNVEKAMEHKIFENEEIKNMYTALGVHMGTPEDPKALNLTKLRYHKLIIMTDADVDGSHIATLILTFIYRYMKELVEQGYVYIAQPPLYLVKKGKESQYCWNEDDRRAAVERLANGKEDSVNIQRYKGLGEMNADQLWDTTMNPATRTLKQITIESAAEADRVFSMLMGDEVPPRREFIESHAKYAKIDV
;
A
#
# COMPACT_ATOMS: atom_id res chain seq x y z
N MET A 1 -5.71 -34.92 -1.97
CA MET A 1 -7.14 -34.74 -2.22
C MET A 1 -7.43 -33.29 -1.89
N ASN A 2 -7.57 -32.47 -2.91
CA ASN A 2 -7.83 -31.05 -2.81
C ASN A 2 -9.34 -30.84 -2.78
N PRO A 3 -9.90 -30.08 -1.88
CA PRO A 3 -11.16 -29.43 -2.10
C PRO A 3 -10.85 -27.98 -2.50
N GLU A 4 -11.16 -27.64 -3.74
CA GLU A 4 -11.23 -26.29 -4.26
C GLU A 4 -12.29 -25.51 -3.47
N ASN A 5 -11.85 -24.67 -2.56
CA ASN A 5 -12.70 -23.65 -1.96
C ASN A 5 -12.82 -22.51 -2.97
N GLY A 6 -13.95 -22.46 -3.66
CA GLY A 6 -14.26 -21.40 -4.61
C GLY A 6 -14.64 -20.10 -3.91
N GLU A 7 -13.71 -19.50 -3.18
CA GLU A 7 -13.88 -18.17 -2.63
C GLU A 7 -13.63 -17.14 -3.73
N LYS A 8 -14.63 -16.33 -4.04
CA LYS A 8 -14.48 -15.16 -4.91
C LYS A 8 -13.97 -14.00 -4.08
N TYR A 9 -12.66 -13.82 -4.06
CA TYR A 9 -12.05 -12.62 -3.52
C TYR A 9 -12.11 -11.52 -4.58
N VAL A 10 -12.72 -10.41 -4.21
CA VAL A 10 -12.56 -9.17 -4.97
C VAL A 10 -11.42 -8.43 -4.28
N GLU A 11 -10.20 -8.53 -4.84
CA GLU A 11 -9.12 -7.63 -4.48
C GLU A 11 -9.53 -6.21 -4.89
N ILE A 12 -9.98 -5.45 -3.92
CA ILE A 12 -10.13 -4.01 -4.10
C ILE A 12 -9.12 -3.38 -3.17
N ASN A 13 -8.04 -2.89 -3.74
CA ASN A 13 -7.01 -2.18 -3.00
C ASN A 13 -7.60 -0.95 -2.32
N TYR A 14 -7.54 -0.90 -0.99
CA TYR A 14 -7.63 0.35 -0.27
C TYR A 14 -6.23 0.95 -0.23
N SER A 15 -5.91 1.75 -1.22
CA SER A 15 -5.12 2.90 -0.89
C SER A 15 -5.98 3.73 0.08
N ILE A 16 -5.44 4.04 1.23
CA ILE A 16 -5.99 5.11 2.06
C ILE A 16 -5.65 6.37 1.29
N ILE A 17 -6.46 6.64 0.26
CA ILE A 17 -6.29 7.79 -0.62
C ILE A 17 -7.05 8.94 0.01
N PRO A 18 -6.43 10.10 0.16
CA PRO A 18 -7.16 11.33 0.42
C PRO A 18 -8.09 11.57 -0.77
N GLY A 19 -9.38 11.41 -0.58
CA GLY A 19 -10.31 11.79 -1.61
C GLY A 19 -11.54 10.94 -1.80
N LYS A 20 -11.66 9.81 -1.10
CA LYS A 20 -12.97 9.14 -1.03
C LYS A 20 -13.27 8.80 0.41
N PRO A 21 -14.38 9.27 0.96
CA PRO A 21 -14.91 8.73 2.18
C PRO A 21 -15.11 7.23 1.99
N LEU A 22 -14.90 6.45 3.06
CA LEU A 22 -15.28 5.04 3.15
C LEU A 22 -16.79 4.91 2.87
N PHE A 23 -17.17 4.94 1.61
CA PHE A 23 -18.54 4.68 1.19
C PHE A 23 -18.57 3.51 0.23
N PHE A 24 -19.43 2.59 0.53
CA PHE A 24 -19.81 1.42 -0.25
C PHE A 24 -20.17 1.83 -1.68
N GLY A 25 -19.33 1.52 -2.63
CA GLY A 25 -19.57 1.76 -4.04
C GLY A 25 -19.12 0.55 -4.83
N THR A 26 -20.06 -0.17 -5.33
CA THR A 26 -20.02 -1.42 -6.04
C THR A 26 -19.49 -1.27 -7.46
N PHE A 27 -18.72 -2.28 -7.88
CA PHE A 27 -18.74 -2.71 -9.27
C PHE A 27 -18.97 -4.22 -9.30
N ALA A 28 -20.16 -4.64 -9.72
CA ALA A 28 -20.44 -5.98 -10.19
C ALA A 28 -20.68 -5.88 -11.70
N GLY A 29 -19.70 -6.29 -12.49
CA GLY A 29 -19.80 -6.45 -13.94
C GLY A 29 -19.98 -7.92 -14.29
N ILE A 30 -21.20 -8.29 -14.58
CA ILE A 30 -21.75 -9.23 -15.58
C ILE A 30 -20.81 -10.28 -16.16
N PHE A 31 -21.08 -11.56 -15.87
CA PHE A 31 -21.07 -12.62 -16.87
C PHE A 31 -22.15 -13.66 -16.58
N LYS A 32 -23.22 -13.62 -17.40
CA LYS A 32 -24.17 -14.70 -17.55
C LYS A 32 -23.68 -15.62 -18.66
N HIS A 33 -23.63 -16.92 -18.41
CA HIS A 33 -23.99 -17.89 -19.43
C HIS A 33 -24.83 -19.00 -18.83
N SER A 34 -25.98 -19.12 -19.41
CA SER A 34 -27.11 -19.98 -19.13
C SER A 34 -26.83 -21.41 -19.62
N ALA A 35 -27.08 -22.38 -18.75
CA ALA A 35 -27.28 -23.76 -19.18
C ALA A 35 -28.76 -24.10 -18.99
N LYS A 36 -29.49 -24.25 -20.08
CA LYS A 36 -30.83 -24.87 -20.10
C LYS A 36 -30.70 -26.37 -20.19
N GLN A 37 -31.25 -27.07 -19.19
CA GLN A 37 -31.61 -28.48 -19.27
C GLN A 37 -32.87 -28.65 -20.13
N TYR A 38 -32.85 -29.62 -21.05
CA TYR A 38 -34.04 -30.32 -21.55
C TYR A 38 -33.83 -31.81 -21.42
N PHE A 39 -34.72 -32.44 -20.68
CA PHE A 39 -34.96 -33.89 -20.66
C PHE A 39 -35.84 -34.28 -21.81
N LEU A 40 -35.57 -35.39 -22.50
CA LEU A 40 -36.48 -36.49 -22.83
C LEU A 40 -35.74 -37.67 -23.51
N PRO A 41 -36.21 -38.89 -23.35
CA PRO A 41 -35.46 -40.10 -23.66
C PRO A 41 -35.88 -40.77 -24.96
N LEU A 42 -35.05 -41.57 -25.57
CA LEU A 42 -35.35 -42.88 -26.10
C LEU A 42 -34.14 -43.63 -26.71
N PHE A 43 -33.95 -44.82 -26.24
CA PHE A 43 -33.39 -46.04 -26.79
C PHE A 43 -32.77 -46.03 -28.22
N MET A 44 -31.54 -46.51 -28.37
CA MET A 44 -31.17 -47.83 -28.87
C MET A 44 -29.63 -47.98 -28.95
N SER A 45 -29.21 -49.16 -28.63
CA SER A 45 -27.85 -49.73 -28.57
C SER A 45 -27.02 -49.49 -29.82
N THR A 46 -25.73 -49.16 -29.61
CA THR A 46 -24.60 -49.83 -30.28
C THR A 46 -23.27 -49.44 -29.60
N GLU A 47 -22.50 -50.40 -29.32
CA GLU A 47 -21.07 -50.49 -28.98
C GLU A 47 -20.36 -49.21 -28.46
N THR A 48 -20.11 -49.26 -27.16
CA THR A 48 -19.23 -48.32 -26.43
C THR A 48 -17.78 -48.62 -26.78
N VAL A 49 -17.17 -47.78 -27.58
CA VAL A 49 -15.75 -47.51 -27.49
C VAL A 49 -15.58 -46.61 -26.26
N VAL A 50 -15.06 -47.19 -25.17
CA VAL A 50 -14.66 -46.46 -24.00
C VAL A 50 -13.39 -45.69 -24.37
N GLU A 51 -13.51 -44.44 -24.76
CA GLU A 51 -12.40 -43.51 -24.71
C GLU A 51 -12.08 -43.24 -23.23
N THR A 52 -11.06 -43.86 -22.76
CA THR A 52 -10.39 -43.51 -21.49
C THR A 52 -9.99 -42.02 -21.59
N PRO A 53 -10.30 -41.19 -20.58
CA PRO A 53 -9.77 -39.82 -20.55
C PRO A 53 -8.24 -39.94 -20.53
N VAL A 54 -7.61 -39.45 -21.59
CA VAL A 54 -6.18 -39.27 -21.67
C VAL A 54 -5.80 -38.34 -20.51
N GLN A 55 -5.30 -38.88 -19.43
CA GLN A 55 -4.55 -38.09 -18.45
C GLN A 55 -3.44 -37.44 -19.26
N ALA A 56 -3.50 -36.11 -19.41
CA ALA A 56 -2.39 -35.34 -19.94
C ALA A 56 -1.20 -35.59 -18.99
N GLY A 57 -0.35 -36.55 -19.37
CA GLY A 57 0.83 -36.90 -18.60
C GLY A 57 1.76 -35.70 -18.58
N TYR A 58 2.27 -35.32 -17.41
CA TYR A 58 3.32 -34.35 -17.27
C TYR A 58 4.58 -34.94 -17.93
N GLY A 59 4.78 -34.62 -19.21
CA GLY A 59 5.90 -35.05 -20.04
C GLY A 59 6.72 -33.85 -20.53
N ALA A 60 7.83 -34.12 -21.21
CA ALA A 60 8.70 -33.06 -21.75
C ALA A 60 7.95 -32.07 -22.65
N ASP A 61 6.96 -32.52 -23.41
CA ASP A 61 6.14 -31.69 -24.30
C ASP A 61 5.14 -30.78 -23.55
N SER A 62 4.90 -31.03 -22.26
CA SER A 62 4.09 -30.15 -21.41
C SER A 62 4.86 -28.94 -20.85
N ILE A 63 6.19 -28.93 -21.00
CA ILE A 63 7.05 -27.81 -20.59
C ILE A 63 7.02 -26.72 -21.67
N GLN A 64 6.27 -25.66 -21.42
CA GLN A 64 6.23 -24.49 -22.31
C GLN A 64 7.38 -23.54 -21.96
N VAL A 65 8.22 -23.24 -22.93
CA VAL A 65 9.21 -22.16 -22.84
C VAL A 65 8.56 -20.90 -23.38
N LEU A 66 8.42 -19.90 -22.50
CA LEU A 66 7.90 -18.58 -22.87
C LEU A 66 9.11 -17.67 -23.15
N GLU A 67 9.16 -17.08 -24.31
CA GLU A 67 10.24 -16.18 -24.71
C GLU A 67 9.77 -14.72 -24.74
N GLY A 68 10.65 -13.79 -24.36
CA GLY A 68 10.47 -12.36 -24.51
C GLY A 68 9.20 -11.81 -23.78
N LEU A 69 8.49 -10.91 -24.46
CA LEU A 69 7.36 -10.18 -23.90
C LEU A 69 6.08 -11.03 -23.71
N GLU A 70 6.01 -12.20 -24.35
CA GLU A 70 4.90 -13.14 -24.14
C GLU A 70 4.87 -13.67 -22.71
N ALA A 71 6.05 -13.90 -22.12
CA ALA A 71 6.18 -14.29 -20.72
C ALA A 71 5.58 -13.26 -19.77
N VAL A 72 5.79 -11.97 -20.05
CA VAL A 72 5.22 -10.85 -19.27
C VAL A 72 3.71 -10.85 -19.35
N ARG A 73 3.14 -10.99 -20.56
CA ARG A 73 1.69 -11.00 -20.75
C ARG A 73 1.01 -12.20 -20.09
N LYS A 74 1.68 -13.36 -20.06
CA LYS A 74 1.15 -14.59 -19.48
C LYS A 74 1.21 -14.61 -17.95
N ARG A 75 2.20 -13.92 -17.36
CA ARG A 75 2.43 -13.84 -15.92
C ARG A 75 2.75 -12.40 -15.48
N PRO A 76 1.83 -11.44 -15.71
CA PRO A 76 2.11 -10.02 -15.44
C PRO A 76 2.46 -9.74 -13.99
N ALA A 77 1.81 -10.41 -13.03
CA ALA A 77 2.07 -10.24 -11.61
C ALA A 77 3.52 -10.54 -11.18
N MET A 78 4.26 -11.37 -11.92
CA MET A 78 5.68 -11.62 -11.66
C MET A 78 6.55 -10.38 -11.92
N TYR A 79 6.11 -9.45 -12.77
CA TYR A 79 6.88 -8.27 -13.19
C TYR A 79 6.38 -6.98 -12.54
N ILE A 80 5.07 -6.83 -12.36
CA ILE A 80 4.45 -5.61 -11.83
C ILE A 80 3.75 -5.81 -10.47
N GLY A 81 3.87 -7.00 -9.89
CA GLY A 81 3.35 -7.35 -8.56
C GLY A 81 1.88 -7.77 -8.55
N ASP A 82 1.03 -7.10 -9.33
CA ASP A 82 -0.41 -7.34 -9.37
C ASP A 82 -1.02 -6.83 -10.70
N ILE A 83 -2.27 -7.14 -10.99
CA ILE A 83 -3.02 -6.69 -12.18
C ILE A 83 -4.20 -5.77 -11.82
N SER A 84 -4.34 -5.37 -10.58
CA SER A 84 -5.35 -4.44 -10.08
C SER A 84 -4.92 -2.99 -10.25
N VAL A 85 -5.56 -2.08 -9.52
CA VAL A 85 -5.20 -0.65 -9.47
C VAL A 85 -3.71 -0.43 -9.21
N LYS A 86 -3.10 -1.22 -8.31
CA LYS A 86 -1.67 -1.09 -7.96
C LYS A 86 -0.77 -1.40 -9.16
N GLY A 87 -0.97 -2.55 -9.80
CA GLY A 87 -0.19 -2.93 -10.99
C GLY A 87 -0.41 -1.96 -12.16
N LEU A 88 -1.63 -1.43 -12.32
CA LEU A 88 -1.92 -0.41 -13.32
C LEU A 88 -1.05 0.84 -13.13
N HIS A 89 -1.01 1.38 -11.89
CA HIS A 89 -0.21 2.57 -11.57
C HIS A 89 1.30 2.30 -11.64
N HIS A 90 1.72 1.05 -11.40
CA HIS A 90 3.11 0.65 -11.52
C HIS A 90 3.66 0.84 -12.94
N LEU A 91 2.82 0.71 -13.99
CA LEU A 91 3.24 1.02 -15.37
C LEU A 91 3.72 2.48 -15.50
N VAL A 92 3.00 3.42 -14.86
CA VAL A 92 3.40 4.84 -14.86
C VAL A 92 4.72 5.02 -14.12
N TYR A 93 4.88 4.34 -12.97
CA TYR A 93 6.09 4.44 -12.17
C TYR A 93 7.33 3.95 -12.95
N GLU A 94 7.21 2.85 -13.68
CA GLU A 94 8.33 2.33 -14.50
C GLU A 94 8.79 3.32 -15.58
N VAL A 95 7.87 4.08 -16.18
CA VAL A 95 8.23 5.10 -17.18
C VAL A 95 8.80 6.35 -16.50
N VAL A 96 8.17 6.83 -15.42
CA VAL A 96 8.64 8.00 -14.64
C VAL A 96 10.03 7.73 -14.03
N ASP A 97 10.25 6.53 -13.48
CA ASP A 97 11.54 6.15 -12.88
C ASP A 97 12.68 6.17 -13.92
N ASN A 98 12.39 5.92 -15.22
CA ASN A 98 13.40 6.10 -16.28
C ASN A 98 13.77 7.57 -16.48
N SER A 99 12.79 8.48 -16.43
CA SER A 99 13.03 9.93 -16.50
C SER A 99 13.77 10.43 -15.25
N ILE A 100 13.47 9.88 -14.08
CA ILE A 100 14.20 10.15 -12.82
C ILE A 100 15.66 9.64 -12.91
N ASP A 101 15.91 8.49 -13.53
CA ASP A 101 17.28 7.99 -13.73
C ASP A 101 18.10 8.94 -14.65
N GLU A 102 17.49 9.54 -15.69
CA GLU A 102 18.11 10.61 -16.48
C GLU A 102 18.40 11.85 -15.61
N ALA A 103 17.52 12.19 -14.68
CA ALA A 103 17.73 13.29 -13.76
C ALA A 103 18.85 13.00 -12.75
N LEU A 104 18.93 11.78 -12.21
CA LEU A 104 20.05 11.36 -11.36
C LEU A 104 21.40 11.37 -12.09
N ALA A 105 21.37 11.12 -13.40
CA ALA A 105 22.54 11.26 -14.27
C ALA A 105 22.88 12.72 -14.63
N GLY A 106 22.03 13.69 -14.25
CA GLY A 106 22.22 15.11 -14.44
C GLY A 106 21.74 15.67 -15.80
N TYR A 107 20.93 14.92 -16.52
CA TYR A 107 20.49 15.28 -17.88
C TYR A 107 19.01 15.67 -17.97
N CYS A 108 18.21 15.46 -16.94
CA CYS A 108 16.80 15.79 -16.93
C CYS A 108 16.46 16.67 -15.71
N ASN A 109 15.63 17.70 -15.92
CA ASN A 109 15.14 18.56 -14.84
C ASN A 109 13.63 18.85 -14.94
N GLN A 110 12.96 18.32 -15.97
CA GLN A 110 11.52 18.44 -16.13
C GLN A 110 10.91 17.12 -16.61
N ILE A 111 9.83 16.74 -15.94
CA ILE A 111 9.03 15.55 -16.26
C ILE A 111 7.56 15.97 -16.26
N ASP A 112 6.86 15.68 -17.35
CA ASP A 112 5.43 15.96 -17.48
C ASP A 112 4.67 14.63 -17.61
N VAL A 113 3.68 14.42 -16.74
CA VAL A 113 2.80 13.24 -16.72
C VAL A 113 1.40 13.70 -17.06
N ILE A 114 0.77 13.10 -18.08
CA ILE A 114 -0.56 13.49 -18.57
C ILE A 114 -1.49 12.28 -18.53
N ILE A 115 -2.61 12.38 -17.84
CA ILE A 115 -3.73 11.44 -17.92
C ILE A 115 -4.68 11.97 -18.97
N HIS A 116 -4.89 11.21 -20.05
CA HIS A 116 -5.80 11.59 -21.13
C HIS A 116 -7.25 11.17 -20.85
N GLU A 117 -8.18 11.76 -21.59
CA GLU A 117 -9.63 11.43 -21.50
C GLU A 117 -9.92 9.95 -21.77
N ASP A 118 -9.12 9.31 -22.63
CA ASP A 118 -9.21 7.89 -22.97
C ASP A 118 -8.47 6.96 -21.95
N ASN A 119 -8.05 7.50 -20.81
CA ASN A 119 -7.23 6.84 -19.80
C ASN A 119 -5.88 6.31 -20.34
N SER A 120 -5.34 6.86 -21.42
CA SER A 120 -3.93 6.67 -21.74
C SER A 120 -3.07 7.60 -20.89
N ILE A 121 -1.79 7.24 -20.72
CA ILE A 121 -0.81 8.06 -20.00
C ILE A 121 0.28 8.51 -20.97
N THR A 122 0.63 9.78 -20.91
CA THR A 122 1.86 10.29 -21.50
C THR A 122 2.84 10.67 -20.41
N VAL A 123 4.08 10.18 -20.51
CA VAL A 123 5.22 10.67 -19.72
C VAL A 123 6.22 11.29 -20.69
N LYS A 124 6.56 12.55 -20.45
CA LYS A 124 7.56 13.29 -21.22
C LYS A 124 8.67 13.77 -20.29
N ASP A 125 9.91 13.58 -20.70
CA ASP A 125 11.08 14.16 -20.04
C ASP A 125 11.93 14.99 -21.02
N ASN A 126 12.81 15.79 -20.46
CA ASN A 126 13.79 16.57 -21.21
C ASN A 126 15.22 16.01 -21.03
N GLY A 127 15.34 14.67 -20.87
CA GLY A 127 16.62 13.98 -20.77
C GLY A 127 17.37 13.90 -22.11
N ARG A 128 18.34 12.99 -22.19
CA ARG A 128 19.15 12.80 -23.43
C ARG A 128 18.41 12.15 -24.59
N GLY A 129 17.24 11.56 -24.32
CA GLY A 129 16.53 10.68 -25.23
C GLY A 129 17.17 9.28 -25.36
N ILE A 130 16.38 8.26 -25.52
CA ILE A 130 16.83 6.88 -25.70
C ILE A 130 17.65 6.78 -26.99
N PRO A 131 18.83 6.08 -27.03
CA PRO A 131 19.59 5.92 -28.25
C PRO A 131 18.76 5.25 -29.37
N THR A 132 18.83 5.81 -30.57
CA THR A 132 18.09 5.34 -31.75
C THR A 132 18.96 4.64 -32.79
N ALA A 133 20.30 4.72 -32.63
CA ALA A 133 21.25 4.07 -33.52
C ALA A 133 21.09 2.55 -33.55
N MET A 134 21.56 1.92 -34.63
CA MET A 134 21.52 0.48 -34.84
C MET A 134 22.35 -0.27 -33.77
N HIS A 135 21.75 -1.15 -33.01
CA HIS A 135 22.45 -2.00 -32.04
C HIS A 135 23.27 -3.08 -32.76
N THR A 136 24.57 -3.16 -32.46
CA THR A 136 25.51 -3.97 -33.23
C THR A 136 25.22 -5.48 -33.22
N LYS A 137 24.74 -6.01 -32.09
CA LYS A 137 24.39 -7.44 -31.91
C LYS A 137 22.98 -7.76 -32.38
N GLU A 138 22.01 -6.96 -31.98
CA GLU A 138 20.60 -7.22 -32.23
C GLU A 138 20.14 -6.86 -33.65
N LYS A 139 20.94 -6.07 -34.39
CA LYS A 139 20.62 -5.61 -35.75
C LYS A 139 19.29 -4.85 -35.87
N ARG A 140 18.88 -4.23 -34.78
CA ARG A 140 17.69 -3.38 -34.65
C ARG A 140 18.07 -2.07 -33.98
N SER A 141 17.25 -1.04 -34.06
CA SER A 141 17.48 0.20 -33.33
C SER A 141 17.60 -0.07 -31.81
N ALA A 142 18.50 0.65 -31.14
CA ALA A 142 18.64 0.53 -29.69
C ALA A 142 17.34 0.88 -28.97
N LEU A 143 16.54 1.81 -29.49
CA LEU A 143 15.19 2.12 -28.98
C LEU A 143 14.29 0.86 -29.05
N GLU A 144 14.22 0.18 -30.19
CA GLU A 144 13.43 -1.03 -30.33
C GLU A 144 13.93 -2.14 -29.39
N VAL A 145 15.22 -2.30 -29.20
CA VAL A 145 15.80 -3.27 -28.27
C VAL A 145 15.36 -2.99 -26.83
N VAL A 146 15.44 -1.74 -26.37
CA VAL A 146 15.00 -1.34 -25.02
C VAL A 146 13.50 -1.57 -24.82
N MET A 147 12.70 -1.37 -25.86
CA MET A 147 11.25 -1.51 -25.79
C MET A 147 10.76 -2.96 -25.89
N THR A 148 11.54 -3.87 -26.46
CA THR A 148 11.07 -5.23 -26.81
C THR A 148 11.88 -6.38 -26.20
N VAL A 149 13.07 -6.13 -25.68
CA VAL A 149 13.94 -7.16 -25.12
C VAL A 149 14.00 -7.02 -23.60
N LEU A 150 13.67 -8.11 -22.89
CA LEU A 150 13.86 -8.15 -21.45
C LEU A 150 15.34 -8.19 -21.10
N HIS A 151 15.72 -7.56 -20.01
CA HIS A 151 17.10 -7.46 -19.55
C HIS A 151 18.03 -6.72 -20.55
N ALA A 152 17.46 -5.75 -21.28
CA ALA A 152 18.20 -4.86 -22.16
C ALA A 152 18.12 -3.41 -21.62
N GLY A 153 19.24 -2.69 -21.69
CA GLY A 153 19.28 -1.27 -21.32
C GLY A 153 20.67 -0.78 -20.98
N GLY A 154 20.87 0.54 -21.09
CA GLY A 154 22.14 1.22 -20.78
C GLY A 154 22.50 1.23 -19.28
N LYS A 155 21.60 0.81 -18.41
CA LYS A 155 21.79 0.79 -16.94
C LYS A 155 22.70 -0.36 -16.46
N PHE A 156 23.00 -1.33 -17.32
CA PHE A 156 24.01 -2.37 -17.06
C PHE A 156 25.44 -1.86 -17.26
N ASP A 157 25.61 -0.70 -17.93
CA ASP A 157 26.90 -0.07 -18.09
C ASP A 157 27.14 1.01 -17.04
N LYS A 158 28.10 0.78 -16.13
CA LYS A 158 28.49 1.71 -15.06
C LYS A 158 29.01 3.06 -15.55
N GLY A 159 29.43 3.14 -16.83
CA GLY A 159 29.84 4.37 -17.45
C GLY A 159 28.70 5.33 -17.74
N SER A 160 27.53 4.80 -18.03
CA SER A 160 26.34 5.58 -18.42
C SER A 160 25.47 6.02 -17.23
N TYR A 161 25.35 5.17 -16.20
CA TYR A 161 24.59 5.47 -14.99
C TYR A 161 25.33 4.96 -13.74
N LYS A 162 25.78 5.89 -12.89
CA LYS A 162 26.44 5.55 -11.62
C LYS A 162 25.48 4.98 -10.59
N VAL A 163 24.25 5.48 -10.60
CA VAL A 163 23.15 5.06 -9.75
C VAL A 163 21.88 5.05 -10.58
N SER A 164 21.04 4.02 -10.42
CA SER A 164 19.73 3.96 -11.07
C SER A 164 18.72 3.22 -10.19
N GLY A 165 17.45 3.57 -10.29
CA GLY A 165 16.33 2.83 -9.69
C GLY A 165 15.97 1.57 -10.50
N GLY A 166 16.14 1.64 -11.82
CA GLY A 166 15.91 0.52 -12.72
C GLY A 166 17.10 -0.43 -12.76
N LEU A 167 16.96 -1.61 -12.12
CA LEU A 167 18.06 -2.58 -11.96
C LEU A 167 18.02 -3.73 -12.97
N HIS A 168 16.85 -4.11 -13.43
CA HIS A 168 16.64 -5.37 -14.14
C HIS A 168 16.53 -5.18 -15.67
N GLY A 169 16.44 -3.93 -16.18
CA GLY A 169 16.28 -3.65 -17.61
C GLY A 169 14.98 -4.23 -18.19
N VAL A 170 13.91 -4.26 -17.40
CA VAL A 170 12.62 -4.84 -17.81
C VAL A 170 11.45 -3.85 -17.73
N GLY A 171 11.59 -2.71 -17.08
CA GLY A 171 10.47 -1.81 -16.75
C GLY A 171 9.69 -1.37 -17.99
N VAL A 172 10.30 -0.62 -18.90
CA VAL A 172 9.59 -0.09 -20.07
C VAL A 172 9.16 -1.18 -21.06
N SER A 173 9.89 -2.28 -21.16
CA SER A 173 9.49 -3.43 -21.98
C SER A 173 8.28 -4.15 -21.39
N CYS A 174 8.15 -4.18 -20.04
CA CYS A 174 6.92 -4.64 -19.37
C CYS A 174 5.74 -3.70 -19.64
N VAL A 175 5.93 -2.37 -19.58
CA VAL A 175 4.89 -1.41 -19.95
C VAL A 175 4.42 -1.65 -21.37
N ASN A 176 5.34 -1.82 -22.31
CA ASN A 176 5.02 -2.13 -23.71
C ASN A 176 4.23 -3.44 -23.86
N ALA A 177 4.69 -4.51 -23.19
CA ALA A 177 4.01 -5.81 -23.23
C ALA A 177 2.59 -5.77 -22.67
N LEU A 178 2.35 -4.96 -21.62
CA LEU A 178 1.09 -4.88 -20.89
C LEU A 178 0.15 -3.76 -21.39
N SER A 179 0.54 -3.08 -22.47
CA SER A 179 -0.27 -2.09 -23.16
C SER A 179 -0.88 -2.70 -24.42
N ASN A 180 -2.13 -2.34 -24.75
CA ASN A 180 -2.72 -2.69 -26.02
C ASN A 180 -2.10 -1.88 -27.16
N HIS A 181 -1.71 -0.63 -26.90
CA HIS A 181 -0.98 0.27 -27.79
C HIS A 181 0.05 1.08 -27.00
N LEU A 182 1.22 1.33 -27.58
CA LEU A 182 2.24 2.21 -27.04
C LEU A 182 2.90 2.98 -28.20
N HIS A 183 3.09 4.29 -27.98
CA HIS A 183 3.78 5.18 -28.88
C HIS A 183 4.95 5.82 -28.16
N VAL A 184 6.14 5.71 -28.70
CA VAL A 184 7.35 6.35 -28.19
C VAL A 184 7.91 7.33 -29.21
N MET A 185 8.21 8.54 -28.74
CA MET A 185 8.95 9.56 -29.50
C MET A 185 10.23 9.89 -28.76
N VAL A 186 11.29 10.08 -29.50
CA VAL A 186 12.60 10.41 -28.96
C VAL A 186 13.16 11.60 -29.72
N HIS A 187 13.54 12.65 -29.00
CA HIS A 187 14.28 13.78 -29.51
C HIS A 187 15.75 13.62 -29.12
N ARG A 188 16.62 13.43 -30.11
CA ARG A 188 18.04 13.19 -29.90
C ARG A 188 18.87 13.57 -31.08
N ASP A 189 20.06 14.13 -30.83
CA ASP A 189 21.05 14.49 -31.84
C ASP A 189 20.47 15.41 -32.95
N GLY A 190 19.55 16.34 -32.58
CA GLY A 190 18.88 17.28 -33.47
C GLY A 190 17.76 16.71 -34.30
N LYS A 191 17.30 15.49 -34.01
CA LYS A 191 16.27 14.77 -34.76
C LYS A 191 15.20 14.19 -33.86
N ALA A 192 14.00 14.07 -34.44
CA ALA A 192 12.86 13.38 -33.80
C ALA A 192 12.71 11.99 -34.45
N PHE A 193 12.52 11.00 -33.60
CA PHE A 193 12.28 9.61 -33.96
C PHE A 193 11.04 9.11 -33.31
N GLU A 194 10.34 8.15 -33.96
CA GLU A 194 9.20 7.49 -33.36
C GLU A 194 9.10 6.01 -33.71
N GLN A 195 8.34 5.29 -32.86
CA GLN A 195 7.94 3.91 -33.10
C GLN A 195 6.67 3.61 -32.33
N GLU A 196 5.79 2.81 -32.92
CA GLU A 196 4.57 2.34 -32.29
C GLU A 196 4.59 0.83 -32.08
N TYR A 197 3.82 0.40 -31.07
CA TYR A 197 3.74 -0.99 -30.66
C TYR A 197 2.29 -1.37 -30.36
N GLU A 198 1.93 -2.59 -30.73
CA GLU A 198 0.70 -3.23 -30.28
C GLU A 198 1.06 -4.46 -29.45
N ARG A 199 0.70 -4.45 -28.16
CA ARG A 199 0.98 -5.56 -27.21
C ARG A 199 2.44 -6.00 -27.22
N GLY A 200 3.34 -5.04 -27.28
CA GLY A 200 4.78 -5.28 -27.30
C GLY A 200 5.38 -5.55 -28.69
N VAL A 201 4.55 -5.68 -29.73
CA VAL A 201 5.03 -5.95 -31.09
C VAL A 201 5.20 -4.63 -31.85
N PRO A 202 6.39 -4.32 -32.39
CA PRO A 202 6.60 -3.11 -33.18
C PRO A 202 5.79 -3.14 -34.49
N GLN A 203 5.12 -2.04 -34.80
CA GLN A 203 4.27 -1.93 -35.99
C GLN A 203 5.10 -1.55 -37.23
N TYR A 204 6.21 -0.88 -37.03
CA TYR A 204 7.18 -0.48 -38.03
C TYR A 204 8.55 -0.28 -37.37
N ALA A 205 9.61 -0.25 -38.17
CA ALA A 205 10.94 0.06 -37.68
C ALA A 205 11.04 1.52 -37.22
N VAL A 206 11.92 1.84 -36.27
CA VAL A 206 12.15 3.22 -35.83
C VAL A 206 12.36 4.12 -37.03
N ARG A 207 11.58 5.19 -37.13
CA ARG A 207 11.64 6.15 -38.24
C ARG A 207 11.94 7.57 -37.74
N GLU A 208 12.68 8.30 -38.52
CA GLU A 208 12.92 9.73 -38.34
C GLU A 208 11.67 10.49 -38.83
N THR A 209 11.15 11.40 -38.00
CA THR A 209 9.92 12.16 -38.28
C THR A 209 10.22 13.64 -38.58
N GLY A 210 11.40 14.14 -38.24
CA GLY A 210 11.79 15.52 -38.48
C GLY A 210 13.00 15.95 -37.67
N GLU A 211 13.24 17.26 -37.67
CA GLU A 211 14.24 17.92 -36.82
C GLU A 211 13.62 18.18 -35.42
N ALA A 212 14.47 18.22 -34.40
CA ALA A 212 14.08 18.57 -33.02
C ALA A 212 15.10 19.54 -32.43
N ASP A 213 14.60 20.62 -31.85
CA ASP A 213 15.45 21.64 -31.20
C ASP A 213 15.75 21.31 -29.73
N ASP A 214 15.04 20.31 -29.15
CA ASP A 214 15.15 19.82 -27.78
C ASP A 214 15.65 18.36 -27.75
N THR A 215 15.88 17.87 -26.54
CA THR A 215 16.16 16.45 -26.30
C THR A 215 15.15 15.88 -25.28
N GLY A 216 14.91 14.59 -25.36
CA GLY A 216 14.04 13.92 -24.40
C GLY A 216 13.37 12.67 -24.92
N THR A 217 12.57 12.07 -24.07
CA THR A 217 11.75 10.89 -24.40
C THR A 217 10.29 11.18 -24.07
N ILE A 218 9.40 10.80 -24.96
CA ILE A 218 7.95 10.88 -24.77
C ILE A 218 7.39 9.47 -24.97
N VAL A 219 6.76 8.92 -23.93
CA VAL A 219 6.12 7.62 -23.99
C VAL A 219 4.64 7.80 -23.69
N ARG A 220 3.78 7.44 -24.65
CA ARG A 220 2.34 7.35 -24.47
C ARG A 220 1.90 5.90 -24.57
N PHE A 221 1.11 5.43 -23.60
CA PHE A 221 0.66 4.04 -23.58
C PHE A 221 -0.79 3.89 -23.09
N TRP A 222 -1.44 2.88 -23.61
CA TRP A 222 -2.81 2.49 -23.29
C TRP A 222 -2.78 1.11 -22.63
N PRO A 223 -3.14 0.99 -21.35
CA PRO A 223 -3.11 -0.30 -20.65
C PRO A 223 -4.07 -1.29 -21.29
N ASP A 224 -3.67 -2.58 -21.36
CA ASP A 224 -4.48 -3.63 -21.97
C ASP A 224 -5.60 -4.10 -21.03
N GLY A 225 -6.86 -3.73 -21.33
CA GLY A 225 -8.04 -4.12 -20.56
C GLY A 225 -8.33 -5.63 -20.54
N THR A 226 -7.60 -6.44 -21.32
CA THR A 226 -7.69 -7.90 -21.23
C THR A 226 -6.79 -8.49 -20.13
N ILE A 227 -5.89 -7.68 -19.55
CA ILE A 227 -4.94 -8.06 -18.50
C ILE A 227 -5.37 -7.42 -17.18
N PHE A 228 -5.60 -6.11 -17.19
CA PHE A 228 -5.91 -5.36 -15.97
C PHE A 228 -7.39 -5.45 -15.59
N THR A 229 -7.67 -5.56 -14.29
CA THR A 229 -9.04 -5.53 -13.75
C THR A 229 -9.71 -4.18 -13.93
N THR A 230 -8.92 -3.11 -14.07
CA THR A 230 -9.36 -1.75 -14.41
C THR A 230 -8.28 -1.06 -15.23
N THR A 231 -8.68 -0.15 -16.12
CA THR A 231 -7.78 0.72 -16.89
C THR A 231 -7.92 2.19 -16.50
N ILE A 232 -8.67 2.47 -15.42
CA ILE A 232 -8.91 3.83 -14.96
C ILE A 232 -7.86 4.23 -13.94
N TYR A 233 -7.04 5.21 -14.29
CA TYR A 233 -6.03 5.76 -13.39
C TYR A 233 -6.64 6.62 -12.30
N ASN A 234 -6.10 6.49 -11.09
CA ASN A 234 -6.43 7.35 -9.96
C ASN A 234 -5.37 8.46 -9.84
N LYS A 235 -5.82 9.71 -10.00
CA LYS A 235 -4.97 10.89 -9.95
C LYS A 235 -4.24 11.04 -8.61
N GLU A 236 -4.94 10.80 -7.50
CA GLU A 236 -4.40 10.99 -6.15
C GLU A 236 -3.24 10.01 -5.86
N ILE A 237 -3.30 8.79 -6.40
CA ILE A 237 -2.19 7.81 -6.29
C ILE A 237 -0.96 8.35 -7.02
N LEU A 238 -1.14 8.86 -8.24
CA LEU A 238 -0.02 9.44 -9.01
C LEU A 238 0.52 10.67 -8.31
N GLU A 239 -0.35 11.58 -7.79
CA GLU A 239 0.10 12.74 -7.03
C GLU A 239 0.98 12.39 -5.83
N GLY A 240 0.59 11.38 -5.06
CA GLY A 240 1.37 10.91 -3.92
C GLY A 240 2.79 10.55 -4.33
N ARG A 241 2.92 9.70 -5.36
CA ARG A 241 4.22 9.24 -5.86
C ARG A 241 5.05 10.35 -6.50
N LEU A 242 4.46 11.20 -7.33
CA LEU A 242 5.17 12.30 -8.00
C LEU A 242 5.65 13.35 -7.00
N ARG A 243 4.89 13.60 -5.94
CA ARG A 243 5.29 14.46 -4.83
C ARG A 243 6.49 13.86 -4.08
N GLU A 244 6.47 12.58 -3.73
CA GLU A 244 7.62 11.90 -3.12
C GLU A 244 8.88 12.05 -3.98
N LEU A 245 8.76 11.77 -5.29
CA LEU A 245 9.89 11.87 -6.23
C LEU A 245 10.45 13.29 -6.32
N SER A 246 9.62 14.33 -6.26
CA SER A 246 10.09 15.71 -6.28
C SER A 246 10.89 16.08 -5.03
N TYR A 247 10.56 15.53 -3.87
CA TYR A 247 11.35 15.71 -2.65
C TYR A 247 12.64 14.88 -2.63
N LEU A 248 12.60 13.65 -3.15
CA LEU A 248 13.78 12.78 -3.22
C LEU A 248 14.82 13.26 -4.23
N ASN A 249 14.39 14.08 -5.20
CA ASN A 249 15.25 14.58 -6.28
C ASN A 249 15.11 16.10 -6.36
N ARG A 250 15.99 16.81 -5.64
CA ARG A 250 15.98 18.29 -5.58
C ARG A 250 16.02 18.91 -6.96
N LYS A 251 15.27 20.02 -7.15
CA LYS A 251 15.27 20.85 -8.37
C LYS A 251 14.71 20.17 -9.61
N ILE A 252 14.07 19.03 -9.50
CA ILE A 252 13.31 18.44 -10.60
C ILE A 252 11.88 18.98 -10.55
N LYS A 253 11.41 19.48 -11.68
CA LYS A 253 10.02 19.89 -11.86
C LYS A 253 9.24 18.72 -12.43
N ILE A 254 8.24 18.24 -11.67
CA ILE A 254 7.32 17.18 -12.11
C ILE A 254 5.92 17.78 -12.22
N THR A 255 5.28 17.66 -13.38
CA THR A 255 3.93 18.18 -13.59
C THR A 255 2.96 17.02 -13.83
N LEU A 256 1.81 17.03 -13.15
CA LEU A 256 0.69 16.11 -13.42
C LEU A 256 -0.47 16.91 -14.01
N THR A 257 -0.89 16.52 -15.19
CA THR A 257 -2.08 17.05 -15.86
C THR A 257 -3.12 15.94 -16.00
N ASP A 258 -4.35 16.18 -15.57
CA ASP A 258 -5.48 15.26 -15.79
C ASP A 258 -6.50 15.92 -16.70
N LEU A 259 -6.57 15.44 -17.95
CA LEU A 259 -7.47 15.98 -18.98
C LEU A 259 -8.93 15.52 -18.80
N ARG A 260 -9.21 14.64 -17.85
CA ARG A 260 -10.55 14.16 -17.52
C ARG A 260 -11.28 15.08 -16.56
N GLU A 261 -10.53 15.91 -15.80
CA GLU A 261 -11.05 16.83 -14.81
C GLU A 261 -10.80 18.27 -15.24
N HIS A 262 -11.83 19.10 -15.21
CA HIS A 262 -11.75 20.51 -15.54
C HIS A 262 -12.27 21.36 -14.38
N ASP A 263 -11.67 22.55 -14.18
CA ASP A 263 -12.16 23.55 -13.25
C ASP A 263 -13.41 24.28 -13.81
N ASP A 264 -14.00 25.18 -13.01
CA ASP A 264 -15.17 25.96 -13.41
C ASP A 264 -14.91 26.90 -14.61
N ASN A 265 -13.64 27.13 -14.96
CA ASN A 265 -13.20 27.92 -16.12
C ASN A 265 -12.89 27.06 -17.35
N GLY A 266 -13.04 25.74 -17.26
CA GLY A 266 -12.75 24.80 -18.34
C GLY A 266 -11.26 24.45 -18.49
N ASN A 267 -10.38 24.80 -17.53
CA ASN A 267 -8.99 24.39 -17.57
C ASN A 267 -8.85 22.98 -17.01
N ALA A 268 -8.03 22.16 -17.67
CA ALA A 268 -7.70 20.84 -17.16
C ALA A 268 -6.96 20.93 -15.82
N TYR A 269 -7.18 19.92 -14.97
CA TYR A 269 -6.41 19.82 -13.73
C TYR A 269 -4.91 19.78 -14.02
N ASN A 270 -4.15 20.68 -13.38
CA ASN A 270 -2.71 20.77 -13.54
C ASN A 270 -2.04 21.06 -12.20
N LYS A 271 -1.05 20.25 -11.83
CA LYS A 271 -0.31 20.42 -10.58
C LYS A 271 1.18 20.16 -10.78
N THR A 272 1.97 21.10 -10.30
CA THR A 272 3.42 21.02 -10.34
C THR A 272 3.97 20.65 -8.97
N PHE A 273 4.86 19.68 -8.93
CA PHE A 273 5.65 19.25 -7.78
C PHE A 273 7.10 19.67 -7.99
N TYR A 274 7.65 20.40 -7.04
CA TYR A 274 9.01 20.92 -7.10
C TYR A 274 9.51 21.19 -5.67
N SER A 275 10.74 20.83 -5.37
CA SER A 275 11.38 21.09 -4.09
C SER A 275 12.83 21.54 -4.27
N GLU A 276 13.21 22.60 -3.61
CA GLU A 276 14.63 23.05 -3.53
C GLU A 276 15.33 22.42 -2.34
N GLY A 277 14.63 22.30 -1.20
CA GLY A 277 15.17 21.73 0.04
C GLY A 277 15.15 20.19 0.09
N GLY A 278 14.47 19.54 -0.86
CA GLY A 278 14.48 18.10 -0.97
C GLY A 278 13.87 17.38 0.24
N ILE A 279 14.58 16.38 0.80
CA ILE A 279 14.07 15.58 1.91
C ILE A 279 13.88 16.36 3.21
N VAL A 280 14.53 17.52 3.36
CA VAL A 280 14.30 18.45 4.49
C VAL A 280 12.88 19.01 4.42
N GLU A 281 12.47 19.51 3.25
CA GLU A 281 11.10 19.96 3.01
C GLU A 281 10.09 18.81 3.12
N PHE A 282 10.51 17.59 2.78
CA PHE A 282 9.65 16.43 2.89
C PHE A 282 9.32 16.09 4.34
N VAL A 283 10.32 16.03 5.25
CA VAL A 283 10.09 15.85 6.69
C VAL A 283 9.18 16.94 7.23
N ASP A 284 9.45 18.20 6.87
CA ASP A 284 8.67 19.35 7.32
C ASP A 284 7.21 19.28 6.81
N MET A 285 7.01 18.88 5.54
CA MET A 285 5.69 18.67 4.97
C MET A 285 4.92 17.55 5.69
N LEU A 286 5.59 16.43 6.01
CA LEU A 286 4.97 15.31 6.73
C LEU A 286 4.51 15.72 8.12
N ASP A 287 5.36 16.43 8.87
CA ASP A 287 5.02 16.90 10.21
C ASP A 287 3.96 18.00 10.18
N ARG A 288 4.06 18.96 9.25
CA ARG A 288 3.03 20.01 9.08
C ARG A 288 1.68 19.42 8.65
N SER A 289 1.65 18.48 7.74
CA SER A 289 0.40 17.86 7.29
C SER A 289 -0.27 17.03 8.38
N ALA A 290 0.53 16.43 9.26
CA ALA A 290 0.08 15.74 10.46
C ALA A 290 -0.04 16.67 11.69
N LYS A 291 0.32 17.97 11.54
CA LYS A 291 0.39 19.00 12.57
C LYS A 291 1.08 18.55 13.86
N ARG A 292 2.21 17.89 13.68
CA ARG A 292 3.12 17.59 14.76
C ARG A 292 3.93 18.83 15.06
N ASN A 293 4.01 19.23 16.33
CA ASN A 293 4.78 20.40 16.72
C ASN A 293 6.27 20.01 16.86
N SER A 294 7.11 20.59 16.02
CA SER A 294 8.53 20.33 16.09
C SER A 294 9.12 20.84 17.41
N LEU A 295 9.96 20.03 18.03
CA LEU A 295 10.76 20.40 19.22
C LEU A 295 12.06 21.12 18.84
N LEU A 296 12.38 21.14 17.54
CA LEU A 296 13.58 21.76 16.99
C LEU A 296 13.19 22.93 16.09
N PRO A 297 14.00 24.01 16.06
CA PRO A 297 13.74 25.14 15.18
C PRO A 297 13.94 24.78 13.70
N ASN A 298 14.82 23.84 13.40
CA ASN A 298 15.16 23.40 12.05
C ASN A 298 15.26 21.87 11.99
N VAL A 299 14.97 21.32 10.81
CA VAL A 299 15.21 19.89 10.49
C VAL A 299 16.74 19.65 10.43
N ILE A 300 17.21 18.59 11.06
CA ILE A 300 18.61 18.17 10.98
C ILE A 300 18.82 17.50 9.63
N SER A 301 19.77 17.98 8.85
CA SER A 301 20.15 17.42 7.54
C SER A 301 21.53 16.81 7.59
N VAL A 302 21.67 15.62 7.04
CA VAL A 302 22.91 14.86 6.95
C VAL A 302 23.11 14.44 5.52
N GLU A 303 24.18 14.94 4.91
CA GLU A 303 24.60 14.53 3.57
C GLU A 303 26.02 13.98 3.63
N GLY A 304 26.27 12.88 2.94
CA GLY A 304 27.61 12.31 2.86
C GLY A 304 27.72 11.20 1.83
N SER A 305 28.96 10.86 1.52
CA SER A 305 29.26 9.75 0.61
C SER A 305 30.48 8.99 1.11
N ASP A 306 30.47 7.67 0.87
CA ASP A 306 31.65 6.84 1.13
C ASP A 306 32.40 6.62 -0.21
N PRO A 307 33.65 7.11 -0.32
CA PRO A 307 34.44 6.97 -1.55
C PRO A 307 34.77 5.51 -1.91
N ALA A 308 34.77 4.60 -0.94
CA ALA A 308 35.14 3.21 -1.17
C ALA A 308 34.00 2.42 -1.82
N SER A 309 32.78 2.63 -1.37
CA SER A 309 31.57 1.94 -1.89
C SER A 309 30.77 2.78 -2.87
N ASN A 310 31.07 4.07 -3.03
CA ASN A 310 30.28 5.06 -3.77
C ASN A 310 28.81 5.16 -3.29
N VAL A 311 28.52 4.74 -2.06
CA VAL A 311 27.22 4.91 -1.46
C VAL A 311 27.07 6.37 -1.02
N MET A 312 25.98 7.02 -1.45
CA MET A 312 25.59 8.35 -0.99
C MET A 312 24.48 8.21 0.03
N VAL A 313 24.56 8.99 1.10
CA VAL A 313 23.61 9.00 2.21
C VAL A 313 23.06 10.41 2.34
N ASP A 314 21.75 10.52 2.27
CA ASP A 314 21.01 11.76 2.48
C ASP A 314 19.91 11.47 3.52
N VAL A 315 19.98 12.12 4.70
CA VAL A 315 19.06 11.91 5.81
C VAL A 315 18.57 13.24 6.32
N ALA A 316 17.26 13.36 6.48
CA ALA A 316 16.65 14.48 7.18
C ALA A 316 15.85 13.95 8.36
N LEU A 317 16.00 14.59 9.53
CA LEU A 317 15.26 14.18 10.73
C LEU A 317 14.90 15.36 11.62
N THR A 318 13.81 15.23 12.35
CA THR A 318 13.40 16.16 13.41
C THR A 318 12.72 15.40 14.54
N TYR A 319 12.57 16.08 15.67
CA TYR A 319 11.77 15.57 16.80
C TYR A 319 10.54 16.43 17.00
N ASN A 320 9.43 15.78 17.32
CA ASN A 320 8.15 16.41 17.56
C ASN A 320 7.47 15.89 18.83
N ASP A 321 6.31 16.42 19.14
CA ASP A 321 5.53 16.11 20.34
C ASP A 321 4.76 14.79 20.29
N SER A 322 4.80 14.07 19.18
CA SER A 322 4.12 12.77 19.03
C SER A 322 4.77 11.66 19.87
N PHE A 323 4.07 10.56 20.02
CA PHE A 323 4.53 9.38 20.76
C PHE A 323 4.96 8.22 19.82
N SER A 324 4.99 8.46 18.52
CA SER A 324 5.26 7.45 17.51
C SER A 324 6.55 7.76 16.75
N GLU A 325 7.19 6.71 16.23
CA GLU A 325 8.30 6.78 15.29
C GLU A 325 7.74 6.89 13.86
N HIS A 326 8.25 7.85 13.07
CA HIS A 326 7.87 8.08 11.69
C HIS A 326 9.12 8.07 10.81
N ILE A 327 9.61 6.89 10.46
CA ILE A 327 10.79 6.71 9.60
C ILE A 327 10.34 6.20 8.24
N PHE A 328 10.71 6.94 7.18
CA PHE A 328 10.52 6.54 5.80
C PHE A 328 11.87 6.37 5.13
N SER A 329 12.04 5.27 4.40
CA SER A 329 13.33 4.92 3.85
C SER A 329 13.27 4.61 2.36
N TYR A 330 14.29 5.07 1.65
CA TYR A 330 14.38 4.98 0.20
C TYR A 330 15.78 4.53 -0.24
N VAL A 331 15.80 3.68 -1.26
CA VAL A 331 17.03 3.24 -1.92
C VAL A 331 16.89 3.50 -3.41
N ASN A 332 17.73 4.37 -3.97
CA ASN A 332 17.62 4.79 -5.39
C ASN A 332 16.20 5.24 -5.75
N ASN A 333 15.57 6.04 -4.88
CA ASN A 333 14.17 6.50 -4.95
C ASN A 333 13.09 5.44 -4.78
N ILE A 334 13.45 4.17 -4.57
CA ILE A 334 12.49 3.08 -4.29
C ILE A 334 12.15 3.11 -2.80
N ASN A 335 10.87 3.13 -2.48
CA ASN A 335 10.39 3.07 -1.09
C ASN A 335 10.62 1.66 -0.53
N THR A 336 11.47 1.56 0.50
CA THR A 336 11.76 0.32 1.22
C THR A 336 10.89 0.22 2.47
N ILE A 337 9.63 -0.21 2.26
CA ILE A 337 8.60 -0.23 3.33
C ILE A 337 9.05 -1.08 4.53
N GLU A 338 9.74 -2.18 4.29
CA GLU A 338 10.29 -3.08 5.32
C GLU A 338 11.68 -2.64 5.82
N GLY A 339 12.18 -1.49 5.35
CA GLY A 339 13.48 -0.94 5.74
C GLY A 339 14.66 -1.70 5.14
N GLY A 340 15.56 -2.15 6.00
CA GLY A 340 16.77 -2.87 5.62
C GLY A 340 18.03 -2.34 6.31
N THR A 341 19.19 -2.66 5.75
CA THR A 341 20.50 -2.36 6.35
C THR A 341 20.75 -0.86 6.56
N HIS A 342 20.25 0.02 5.68
CA HIS A 342 20.37 1.48 5.80
C HIS A 342 19.59 2.01 7.02
N VAL A 343 18.38 1.49 7.28
CA VAL A 343 17.58 1.85 8.47
C VAL A 343 18.25 1.32 9.73
N THR A 344 18.80 0.12 9.69
CA THR A 344 19.55 -0.47 10.80
C THR A 344 20.78 0.39 11.15
N GLY A 345 21.55 0.84 10.14
CA GLY A 345 22.68 1.74 10.32
C GLY A 345 22.27 3.08 10.93
N PHE A 346 21.18 3.67 10.45
CA PHE A 346 20.61 4.91 10.99
C PHE A 346 20.20 4.76 12.46
N ARG A 347 19.43 3.72 12.81
CA ARG A 347 19.00 3.47 14.20
C ARG A 347 20.16 3.26 15.15
N ARG A 348 21.24 2.58 14.70
CA ARG A 348 22.48 2.40 15.48
C ARG A 348 23.21 3.73 15.70
N ALA A 349 23.36 4.52 14.65
CA ALA A 349 23.98 5.84 14.75
C ALA A 349 23.24 6.72 15.76
N LEU A 350 21.93 6.84 15.60
CA LEU A 350 21.05 7.65 16.44
C LEU A 350 21.21 7.26 17.92
N THR A 351 21.01 5.97 18.22
CA THR A 351 21.08 5.46 19.60
C THR A 351 22.46 5.68 20.20
N ARG A 352 23.54 5.33 19.48
CA ARG A 352 24.91 5.44 19.97
C ARG A 352 25.26 6.89 20.26
N THR A 353 25.01 7.80 19.35
CA THR A 353 25.42 9.20 19.43
C THR A 353 24.65 9.93 20.53
N PHE A 354 23.33 9.81 20.57
CA PHE A 354 22.53 10.48 21.60
C PHE A 354 22.77 9.90 23.00
N LYS A 355 23.00 8.58 23.10
CA LYS A 355 23.35 7.96 24.37
C LYS A 355 24.69 8.47 24.88
N ALA A 356 25.72 8.48 24.03
CA ALA A 356 27.04 8.97 24.42
C ALA A 356 27.00 10.44 24.86
N TYR A 357 26.23 11.28 24.17
CA TYR A 357 26.03 12.68 24.55
C TYR A 357 25.34 12.81 25.92
N GLY A 358 24.19 12.12 26.09
CA GLY A 358 23.42 12.20 27.34
C GLY A 358 24.16 11.65 28.56
N ASP A 359 24.97 10.60 28.40
CA ASP A 359 25.83 10.04 29.45
C ASP A 359 26.94 11.03 29.80
N ARG A 360 27.62 11.61 28.79
CA ARG A 360 28.70 12.61 29.02
C ARG A 360 28.19 13.85 29.74
N GLU A 361 27.02 14.33 29.43
CA GLU A 361 26.39 15.51 30.06
C GLU A 361 25.71 15.16 31.41
N GLY A 362 25.71 13.89 31.83
CA GLY A 362 25.08 13.42 33.05
C GLY A 362 23.56 13.60 33.10
N LEU A 363 22.91 13.63 31.94
CA LEU A 363 21.46 13.90 31.83
C LEU A 363 20.64 12.66 32.20
N PHE A 364 21.10 11.48 31.87
CA PHE A 364 20.38 10.22 32.13
C PHE A 364 20.50 9.78 33.59
N GLU A 365 21.65 10.03 34.27
CA GLU A 365 21.81 9.74 35.70
C GLU A 365 20.76 10.48 36.55
N LYS A 366 20.45 11.72 36.19
CA LYS A 366 19.46 12.55 36.89
C LYS A 366 18.03 12.01 36.72
N ALA A 367 17.73 11.35 35.60
CA ALA A 367 16.41 10.89 35.28
C ALA A 367 16.00 9.62 36.07
N LYS A 368 16.94 8.85 36.61
CA LYS A 368 16.73 7.60 37.39
C LYS A 368 15.83 6.58 36.62
N VAL A 369 15.96 6.53 35.32
CA VAL A 369 15.25 5.62 34.45
C VAL A 369 16.23 4.96 33.48
N GLU A 370 16.04 3.68 33.18
CA GLU A 370 16.84 2.97 32.19
C GLU A 370 16.42 3.40 30.78
N ILE A 371 17.37 3.84 29.96
CA ILE A 371 17.15 4.29 28.59
C ILE A 371 17.43 3.14 27.63
N GLU A 372 16.46 2.80 26.81
CA GLU A 372 16.56 1.79 25.74
C GLU A 372 16.68 2.45 24.37
N GLY A 373 17.06 1.67 23.35
CA GLY A 373 17.22 2.16 21.98
C GLY A 373 15.94 2.76 21.38
N ASP A 374 14.79 2.26 21.80
CA ASP A 374 13.47 2.71 21.32
C ASP A 374 13.10 4.10 21.84
N ASP A 375 13.56 4.46 23.04
CA ASP A 375 13.26 5.76 23.62
C ASP A 375 13.84 6.92 22.78
N PHE A 376 14.93 6.65 22.04
CA PHE A 376 15.53 7.63 21.11
C PHE A 376 14.71 7.85 19.84
N ARG A 377 13.70 7.04 19.58
CA ARG A 377 12.88 7.10 18.36
C ARG A 377 11.47 7.63 18.59
N GLU A 378 11.03 7.78 19.84
CA GLU A 378 9.72 8.36 20.15
C GLU A 378 9.69 9.84 19.76
N GLY A 379 8.70 10.21 18.93
CA GLY A 379 8.57 11.56 18.40
C GLY A 379 9.58 11.90 17.29
N LEU A 380 10.27 10.91 16.75
CA LEU A 380 11.19 11.06 15.63
C LEU A 380 10.44 11.02 14.30
N SER A 381 10.59 12.05 13.47
CA SER A 381 10.28 12.00 12.06
C SER A 381 11.57 12.03 11.24
N ALA A 382 11.79 11.04 10.39
CA ALA A 382 13.00 10.94 9.59
C ALA A 382 12.74 10.39 8.18
N ILE A 383 13.50 10.92 7.23
CA ILE A 383 13.61 10.39 5.87
C ILE A 383 15.05 9.96 5.64
N ILE A 384 15.22 8.70 5.22
CA ILE A 384 16.52 8.11 4.93
C ILE A 384 16.54 7.79 3.45
N SER A 385 17.34 8.48 2.68
CA SER A 385 17.54 8.25 1.25
C SER A 385 18.98 7.83 1.01
N VAL A 386 19.20 6.63 0.47
CA VAL A 386 20.52 6.17 0.09
C VAL A 386 20.58 5.92 -1.40
N LYS A 387 21.69 6.29 -2.03
CA LYS A 387 21.99 5.96 -3.42
C LYS A 387 23.09 4.92 -3.43
N VAL A 388 22.73 3.72 -3.86
CA VAL A 388 23.60 2.53 -3.86
C VAL A 388 23.85 2.11 -5.31
N PRO A 389 25.09 1.96 -5.77
CA PRO A 389 25.37 1.57 -7.15
C PRO A 389 24.82 0.21 -7.55
N GLU A 390 24.89 -0.76 -6.65
CA GLU A 390 24.41 -2.14 -6.85
C GLU A 390 23.53 -2.58 -5.68
N PRO A 391 22.28 -2.11 -5.57
CA PRO A 391 21.42 -2.48 -4.47
C PRO A 391 20.92 -3.92 -4.58
N GLN A 392 20.99 -4.64 -3.48
CA GLN A 392 20.49 -6.01 -3.34
C GLN A 392 19.24 -5.96 -2.45
N PHE A 393 18.12 -6.39 -3.00
CA PHE A 393 16.85 -6.41 -2.26
C PHE A 393 16.45 -7.83 -1.89
N GLU A 394 15.76 -7.97 -0.76
CA GLU A 394 15.09 -9.21 -0.40
C GLU A 394 13.78 -9.31 -1.22
N GLY A 395 13.83 -9.93 -2.39
CA GLY A 395 12.67 -10.16 -3.26
C GLY A 395 12.45 -9.14 -4.37
N GLN A 396 11.55 -9.49 -5.30
CA GLN A 396 11.25 -8.72 -6.51
C GLN A 396 10.54 -7.39 -6.23
N THR A 397 9.79 -7.31 -5.14
CA THR A 397 9.05 -6.10 -4.73
C THR A 397 9.93 -4.99 -4.17
N LYS A 398 11.24 -5.27 -3.98
CA LYS A 398 12.26 -4.30 -3.53
C LYS A 398 11.93 -3.60 -2.20
N THR A 399 11.18 -4.26 -1.31
CA THR A 399 10.69 -3.68 -0.05
C THR A 399 11.75 -3.57 1.03
N LYS A 400 12.84 -4.35 0.96
CA LYS A 400 13.90 -4.40 1.98
C LYS A 400 15.29 -4.48 1.36
N LEU A 401 16.21 -3.61 1.82
CA LEU A 401 17.60 -3.60 1.38
C LEU A 401 18.44 -4.61 2.14
N GLY A 402 19.18 -5.47 1.42
CA GLY A 402 20.04 -6.52 1.97
C GLY A 402 21.54 -6.20 2.06
N ASN A 403 22.02 -5.19 1.34
CA ASN A 403 23.46 -4.82 1.29
C ASN A 403 24.06 -4.58 2.67
N SER A 404 24.89 -5.47 3.18
CA SER A 404 25.45 -5.40 4.54
C SER A 404 26.38 -4.20 4.76
N GLU A 405 27.16 -3.79 3.74
CA GLU A 405 28.08 -2.66 3.76
C GLU A 405 27.39 -1.33 3.98
N VAL A 406 26.16 -1.17 3.49
CA VAL A 406 25.41 0.10 3.58
C VAL A 406 25.14 0.47 5.05
N SER A 407 24.92 -0.51 5.94
CA SER A 407 24.69 -0.27 7.35
C SER A 407 25.86 0.50 8.01
N GLY A 408 27.10 0.08 7.72
CA GLY A 408 28.30 0.73 8.26
C GLY A 408 28.51 2.15 7.72
N VAL A 409 28.24 2.35 6.43
CA VAL A 409 28.34 3.67 5.78
C VAL A 409 27.35 4.65 6.39
N VAL A 410 26.07 4.25 6.49
CA VAL A 410 25.03 5.10 7.09
C VAL A 410 25.34 5.38 8.56
N GLU A 411 25.73 4.36 9.34
CA GLU A 411 26.05 4.52 10.74
C GLU A 411 27.19 5.53 10.95
N THR A 412 28.24 5.45 10.15
CA THR A 412 29.40 6.34 10.25
C THR A 412 29.06 7.77 9.83
N THR A 413 28.35 7.93 8.69
CA THR A 413 28.00 9.24 8.16
C THR A 413 27.04 9.98 9.07
N VAL A 414 25.96 9.31 9.47
CA VAL A 414 24.94 9.89 10.35
C VAL A 414 25.53 10.17 11.74
N GLY A 415 26.31 9.24 12.30
CA GLY A 415 26.92 9.40 13.61
C GLY A 415 27.81 10.63 13.68
N LYS A 416 28.70 10.83 12.70
CA LYS A 416 29.58 12.02 12.65
C LYS A 416 28.79 13.33 12.55
N ALA A 417 27.75 13.37 11.73
CA ALA A 417 26.95 14.58 11.57
C ALA A 417 26.13 14.90 12.83
N LEU A 418 25.58 13.88 13.48
CA LEU A 418 24.84 14.05 14.73
C LEU A 418 25.77 14.46 15.88
N ASP A 419 26.98 13.90 15.98
CA ASP A 419 27.98 14.34 16.98
C ASP A 419 28.27 15.82 16.82
N ALA A 420 28.54 16.30 15.60
CA ALA A 420 28.77 17.72 15.33
C ALA A 420 27.54 18.58 15.69
N PHE A 421 26.35 18.15 15.27
CA PHE A 421 25.10 18.87 15.57
C PHE A 421 24.87 19.04 17.08
N LEU A 422 25.08 17.98 17.87
CA LEU A 422 24.87 18.03 19.32
C LEU A 422 25.85 18.97 20.03
N GLU A 423 27.10 19.04 19.56
CA GLU A 423 28.10 19.98 20.07
C GLU A 423 27.78 21.45 19.71
N GLU A 424 27.34 21.68 18.49
CA GLU A 424 27.04 23.02 17.98
C GLU A 424 25.69 23.56 18.51
N ASN A 425 24.75 22.67 18.85
CA ASN A 425 23.37 23.03 19.24
C ASN A 425 23.00 22.47 20.64
N PRO A 426 23.65 22.86 21.74
CA PRO A 426 23.44 22.24 23.06
C PRO A 426 22.03 22.44 23.63
N LYS A 427 21.31 23.47 23.19
CA LYS A 427 19.92 23.71 23.58
C LYS A 427 19.00 22.68 22.95
N ASP A 428 19.15 22.43 21.64
CA ASP A 428 18.36 21.48 20.89
C ASP A 428 18.69 20.04 21.28
N ALA A 429 19.99 19.77 21.54
CA ALA A 429 20.44 18.50 22.11
C ALA A 429 19.72 18.19 23.44
N ARG A 430 19.59 19.18 24.35
CA ARG A 430 18.83 19.00 25.59
C ARG A 430 17.34 18.77 25.36
N ASN A 431 16.71 19.44 24.38
CA ASN A 431 15.32 19.21 24.02
C ASN A 431 15.10 17.76 23.58
N ILE A 432 15.98 17.24 22.72
CA ILE A 432 15.94 15.84 22.26
C ILE A 432 16.12 14.89 23.44
N ILE A 433 17.16 15.08 24.28
CA ILE A 433 17.39 14.19 25.41
C ILE A 433 16.25 14.23 26.42
N ASN A 434 15.64 15.38 26.67
CA ASN A 434 14.45 15.47 27.52
C ASN A 434 13.27 14.67 26.95
N LYS A 435 13.07 14.68 25.63
CA LYS A 435 12.05 13.85 24.97
C LYS A 435 12.36 12.36 25.17
N VAL A 436 13.62 11.95 25.00
CA VAL A 436 14.07 10.57 25.25
C VAL A 436 13.81 10.14 26.69
N ILE A 437 14.12 10.99 27.67
CA ILE A 437 13.85 10.71 29.09
C ILE A 437 12.35 10.55 29.35
N LEU A 438 11.53 11.42 28.77
CA LEU A 438 10.07 11.35 28.88
C LEU A 438 9.54 10.03 28.27
N ALA A 439 10.05 9.62 27.11
CA ALA A 439 9.73 8.36 26.48
C ALA A 439 10.09 7.15 27.37
N ALA A 440 11.29 7.14 27.93
CA ALA A 440 11.74 6.09 28.86
C ALA A 440 10.86 6.01 30.11
N GLN A 441 10.46 7.15 30.68
CA GLN A 441 9.54 7.20 31.82
C GLN A 441 8.16 6.66 31.45
N ALA A 442 7.62 7.03 30.29
CA ALA A 442 6.34 6.55 29.80
C ALA A 442 6.39 5.03 29.55
N ARG A 443 7.45 4.52 28.92
CA ARG A 443 7.69 3.10 28.71
C ARG A 443 7.79 2.32 30.03
N ALA A 444 8.53 2.83 31.01
CA ALA A 444 8.65 2.21 32.33
C ALA A 444 7.29 2.15 33.04
N ALA A 445 6.47 3.19 32.94
CA ALA A 445 5.11 3.21 33.45
C ALA A 445 4.20 2.19 32.72
N ALA A 446 4.27 2.12 31.39
CA ALA A 446 3.52 1.16 30.59
C ALA A 446 3.93 -0.29 30.92
N ARG A 447 5.22 -0.57 31.07
CA ARG A 447 5.73 -1.88 31.49
C ARG A 447 5.15 -2.29 32.85
N LYS A 448 5.21 -1.39 33.82
CA LYS A 448 4.64 -1.63 35.13
C LYS A 448 3.15 -1.91 35.10
N ALA A 449 2.39 -1.18 34.28
CA ALA A 449 0.96 -1.42 34.05
C ALA A 449 0.72 -2.80 33.41
N ARG A 450 1.51 -3.20 32.40
CA ARG A 450 1.43 -4.54 31.77
C ARG A 450 1.71 -5.66 32.77
N GLU A 451 2.75 -5.53 33.60
CA GLU A 451 3.10 -6.52 34.63
C GLU A 451 1.96 -6.70 35.66
N LEU A 452 1.32 -5.60 36.06
CA LEU A 452 0.16 -5.66 36.95
C LEU A 452 -1.03 -6.40 36.30
N VAL A 453 -1.24 -6.22 35.02
CA VAL A 453 -2.28 -6.93 34.26
C VAL A 453 -1.94 -8.42 34.11
N GLN A 454 -0.67 -8.75 33.76
CA GLN A 454 -0.22 -10.13 33.63
C GLN A 454 -0.30 -10.88 34.99
N ARG A 455 0.08 -10.24 36.09
CA ARG A 455 -0.07 -10.83 37.43
C ARG A 455 -1.53 -11.09 37.78
N LYS A 456 -2.47 -10.21 37.39
CA LYS A 456 -3.89 -10.42 37.58
C LYS A 456 -4.45 -11.56 36.72
N SER A 457 -4.01 -11.69 35.45
CA SER A 457 -4.46 -12.81 34.59
C SER A 457 -3.83 -14.16 34.97
N ALA A 458 -2.61 -14.18 35.50
CA ALA A 458 -1.99 -15.41 36.04
C ALA A 458 -2.72 -15.93 37.30
N LEU A 459 -3.27 -15.04 38.10
CA LEU A 459 -4.07 -15.39 39.30
C LEU A 459 -5.52 -15.77 38.97
N THR A 460 -6.04 -15.39 37.79
CA THR A 460 -7.43 -15.68 37.35
C THR A 460 -7.55 -16.81 36.32
N GLY A 461 -6.45 -17.56 36.04
CA GLY A 461 -6.44 -18.67 35.07
C GLY A 461 -6.58 -18.14 33.65
N GLY A 462 -5.49 -18.14 32.87
CA GLY A 462 -5.39 -17.59 31.52
C GLY A 462 -6.41 -18.11 30.52
N GLY A 463 -7.66 -17.63 30.62
CA GLY A 463 -8.75 -17.92 29.71
C GLY A 463 -8.86 -16.86 28.61
N LEU A 464 -9.36 -17.28 27.45
CA LEU A 464 -9.78 -16.39 26.36
C LEU A 464 -10.79 -15.36 26.86
N PRO A 465 -10.91 -14.18 26.20
CA PRO A 465 -11.88 -13.17 26.61
C PRO A 465 -13.28 -13.77 26.73
N GLY A 466 -13.98 -13.54 27.84
CA GLY A 466 -15.29 -14.13 28.10
C GLY A 466 -16.35 -13.79 27.04
N LYS A 467 -16.11 -12.75 26.24
CA LYS A 467 -16.94 -12.36 25.10
C LYS A 467 -16.62 -13.12 23.80
N LEU A 468 -15.43 -13.71 23.68
CA LEU A 468 -15.04 -14.43 22.48
C LEU A 468 -15.86 -15.71 22.33
N ALA A 469 -16.56 -15.82 21.23
CA ALA A 469 -17.14 -17.08 20.79
C ALA A 469 -16.14 -17.75 19.84
N ASP A 470 -15.28 -18.61 20.37
CA ASP A 470 -14.20 -19.25 19.63
C ASP A 470 -14.69 -20.34 18.66
N CYS A 471 -13.83 -20.76 17.72
CA CYS A 471 -14.05 -21.87 16.80
C CYS A 471 -13.35 -23.14 17.29
N SER A 472 -13.72 -24.28 16.68
CA SER A 472 -13.18 -25.59 17.06
C SER A 472 -11.87 -25.93 16.36
N GLU A 473 -11.64 -25.39 15.16
CA GLU A 473 -10.41 -25.56 14.36
C GLU A 473 -9.22 -24.95 15.12
N ARG A 474 -8.04 -25.57 14.93
CA ARG A 474 -6.78 -25.13 15.55
C ARG A 474 -5.74 -24.68 14.56
N ASP A 475 -5.95 -24.96 13.29
CA ASP A 475 -5.09 -24.50 12.20
C ASP A 475 -5.41 -23.03 11.88
N PRO A 476 -4.50 -22.08 12.15
CA PRO A 476 -4.77 -20.66 11.95
C PRO A 476 -5.13 -20.29 10.51
N GLU A 477 -4.60 -21.01 9.52
CA GLU A 477 -4.85 -20.77 8.09
C GLU A 477 -6.32 -20.99 7.72
N LYS A 478 -7.01 -21.86 8.47
CA LYS A 478 -8.42 -22.17 8.27
C LYS A 478 -9.34 -21.34 9.12
N CYS A 479 -8.80 -20.66 10.14
CA CYS A 479 -9.58 -19.94 11.14
C CYS A 479 -9.79 -18.47 10.79
N GLU A 480 -10.99 -17.97 11.08
CA GLU A 480 -11.42 -16.61 10.86
C GLU A 480 -11.92 -15.99 12.16
N LEU A 481 -11.48 -14.75 12.44
CA LEU A 481 -12.01 -13.96 13.56
C LEU A 481 -12.78 -12.76 13.03
N TYR A 482 -14.06 -12.67 13.37
CA TYR A 482 -14.89 -11.51 13.11
C TYR A 482 -14.86 -10.57 14.31
N LEU A 483 -14.44 -9.33 14.09
CA LEU A 483 -14.62 -8.21 15.01
C LEU A 483 -15.96 -7.55 14.69
N VAL A 484 -16.92 -7.69 15.57
CA VAL A 484 -18.32 -7.29 15.32
C VAL A 484 -18.72 -6.11 16.19
N GLU A 485 -19.38 -5.13 15.62
CA GLU A 485 -19.91 -3.99 16.36
C GLU A 485 -21.05 -4.39 17.27
N GLY A 486 -20.85 -4.24 18.57
CA GLY A 486 -21.87 -4.40 19.60
C GLY A 486 -22.26 -5.85 19.90
N ASP A 487 -22.96 -6.01 21.02
CA ASP A 487 -23.41 -7.32 21.51
C ASP A 487 -24.62 -7.84 20.70
N SER A 488 -25.44 -6.96 20.12
CA SER A 488 -26.62 -7.34 19.33
C SER A 488 -26.23 -8.05 18.03
N ALA A 489 -25.45 -7.37 17.19
CA ALA A 489 -24.93 -7.95 15.95
C ALA A 489 -24.01 -9.14 16.24
N GLY A 490 -23.20 -9.07 17.32
CA GLY A 490 -22.41 -10.18 17.82
C GLY A 490 -23.24 -11.40 18.19
N GLY A 491 -24.44 -11.22 18.73
CA GLY A 491 -25.41 -12.30 19.04
C GLY A 491 -25.90 -12.98 17.77
N THR A 492 -26.31 -12.21 16.76
CA THR A 492 -26.77 -12.73 15.47
C THR A 492 -25.63 -13.45 14.74
N ALA A 493 -24.41 -12.87 14.70
CA ALA A 493 -23.24 -13.49 14.11
C ALA A 493 -22.85 -14.81 14.80
N LYS A 494 -22.95 -14.89 16.14
CA LYS A 494 -22.72 -16.13 16.89
C LYS A 494 -23.71 -17.24 16.53
N GLN A 495 -24.94 -16.91 16.17
CA GLN A 495 -25.94 -17.87 15.74
C GLN A 495 -25.73 -18.32 14.29
N GLY A 496 -25.42 -17.36 13.39
CA GLY A 496 -25.28 -17.62 11.96
C GLY A 496 -23.95 -18.24 11.53
N ARG A 497 -22.89 -18.13 12.33
CA ARG A 497 -21.52 -18.57 11.96
C ARG A 497 -21.37 -20.08 11.80
N ASP A 498 -20.40 -20.50 11.05
CA ASP A 498 -19.87 -21.87 11.15
C ASP A 498 -18.91 -21.96 12.36
N ARG A 499 -19.32 -22.71 13.36
CA ARG A 499 -18.57 -22.89 14.62
C ARG A 499 -17.29 -23.67 14.47
N SER A 500 -17.10 -24.34 13.34
CA SER A 500 -15.91 -25.14 13.10
C SER A 500 -14.68 -24.26 12.92
N TYR A 501 -14.79 -23.16 12.15
CA TYR A 501 -13.65 -22.30 11.81
C TYR A 501 -13.87 -20.80 11.99
N GLN A 502 -15.10 -20.34 12.29
CA GLN A 502 -15.38 -18.91 12.50
C GLN A 502 -15.52 -18.57 13.98
N ALA A 503 -14.73 -17.61 14.44
CA ALA A 503 -14.81 -17.03 15.78
C ALA A 503 -15.41 -15.62 15.73
N ILE A 504 -16.14 -15.22 16.78
CA ILE A 504 -16.78 -13.90 16.91
C ILE A 504 -16.30 -13.21 18.17
N LEU A 505 -15.78 -12.00 18.03
CA LEU A 505 -15.44 -11.10 19.12
C LEU A 505 -16.30 -9.82 19.00
N PRO A 506 -17.36 -9.64 19.79
CA PRO A 506 -18.09 -8.40 19.82
C PRO A 506 -17.29 -7.32 20.55
N LEU A 507 -17.23 -6.13 19.96
CA LEU A 507 -16.61 -4.94 20.53
C LEU A 507 -17.70 -4.02 21.10
N ARG A 508 -17.43 -3.38 22.24
CA ARG A 508 -18.38 -2.46 22.88
C ARG A 508 -18.24 -1.05 22.30
N GLY A 509 -18.87 -0.81 21.14
CA GLY A 509 -18.89 0.50 20.51
C GLY A 509 -17.51 0.97 20.04
N LYS A 510 -17.30 2.29 20.09
CA LYS A 510 -16.08 2.94 19.63
C LYS A 510 -14.90 2.60 20.52
N ILE A 511 -13.88 1.94 19.96
CA ILE A 511 -12.63 1.67 20.70
C ILE A 511 -11.83 2.97 20.89
N LEU A 512 -10.83 2.90 21.77
CA LEU A 512 -9.92 4.03 22.02
C LEU A 512 -9.23 4.46 20.72
N ASN A 513 -9.25 5.76 20.44
CA ASN A 513 -8.45 6.31 19.35
C ASN A 513 -6.97 6.34 19.75
N VAL A 514 -6.20 5.41 19.20
CA VAL A 514 -4.79 5.23 19.54
C VAL A 514 -3.87 6.31 18.96
N GLU A 515 -4.34 7.08 17.98
CA GLU A 515 -3.59 8.21 17.43
C GLU A 515 -3.45 9.35 18.45
N LYS A 516 -4.42 9.47 19.38
CA LYS A 516 -4.47 10.52 20.41
C LYS A 516 -4.04 10.03 21.79
N ALA A 517 -4.03 8.73 22.01
CA ALA A 517 -3.86 8.17 23.34
C ALA A 517 -2.40 7.89 23.67
N MET A 518 -2.00 8.18 24.90
CA MET A 518 -0.71 7.73 25.43
C MET A 518 -0.65 6.20 25.49
N GLU A 519 0.48 5.61 25.19
CA GLU A 519 0.68 4.16 25.06
C GLU A 519 0.17 3.36 26.27
N HIS A 520 0.40 3.83 27.51
CA HIS A 520 -0.08 3.13 28.71
C HIS A 520 -1.62 3.01 28.76
N LYS A 521 -2.38 4.04 28.28
CA LYS A 521 -3.84 4.01 28.21
C LYS A 521 -4.34 3.05 27.14
N ILE A 522 -3.59 2.87 26.05
CA ILE A 522 -3.90 1.93 25.00
C ILE A 522 -3.90 0.51 25.55
N PHE A 523 -2.85 0.14 26.28
CA PHE A 523 -2.73 -1.19 26.89
C PHE A 523 -3.59 -1.37 28.16
N GLU A 524 -4.14 -0.31 28.73
CA GLU A 524 -5.17 -0.39 29.77
C GLU A 524 -6.58 -0.61 29.23
N ASN A 525 -6.82 -0.29 27.95
CA ASN A 525 -8.12 -0.44 27.32
C ASN A 525 -8.53 -1.92 27.19
N GLU A 526 -9.73 -2.27 27.67
CA GLU A 526 -10.20 -3.65 27.72
C GLU A 526 -10.46 -4.23 26.32
N GLU A 527 -11.00 -3.47 25.39
CA GLU A 527 -11.31 -3.96 24.05
C GLU A 527 -10.00 -4.26 23.29
N ILE A 528 -8.95 -3.43 23.45
CA ILE A 528 -7.62 -3.66 22.91
C ILE A 528 -6.99 -4.92 23.53
N LYS A 529 -7.06 -5.10 24.83
CA LYS A 529 -6.59 -6.32 25.51
C LYS A 529 -7.30 -7.57 24.99
N ASN A 530 -8.61 -7.47 24.79
CA ASN A 530 -9.42 -8.56 24.27
C ASN A 530 -8.98 -8.95 22.84
N MET A 531 -8.64 -7.98 21.99
CA MET A 531 -8.12 -8.24 20.65
C MET A 531 -6.77 -8.95 20.69
N TYR A 532 -5.80 -8.48 21.47
CA TYR A 532 -4.50 -9.16 21.65
C TYR A 532 -4.67 -10.59 22.15
N THR A 533 -5.52 -10.78 23.17
CA THR A 533 -5.76 -12.11 23.78
C THR A 533 -6.50 -13.04 22.83
N ALA A 534 -7.50 -12.54 22.10
CA ALA A 534 -8.25 -13.34 21.12
C ALA A 534 -7.36 -13.78 19.96
N LEU A 535 -6.56 -12.89 19.41
CA LEU A 535 -5.62 -13.17 18.33
C LEU A 535 -4.48 -14.10 18.79
N GLY A 536 -4.15 -14.14 20.08
CA GLY A 536 -3.02 -14.90 20.61
C GLY A 536 -1.66 -14.27 20.33
N VAL A 537 -1.64 -12.98 20.01
CA VAL A 537 -0.42 -12.23 19.68
C VAL A 537 0.05 -11.37 20.86
N HIS A 538 1.30 -11.01 20.87
CA HIS A 538 1.88 -10.10 21.85
C HIS A 538 2.99 -9.27 21.21
N MET A 539 3.30 -8.13 21.79
CA MET A 539 4.40 -7.29 21.36
C MET A 539 5.75 -7.87 21.80
N GLY A 540 6.73 -7.78 20.93
CA GLY A 540 8.10 -8.17 21.14
C GLY A 540 8.46 -9.50 20.49
N THR A 541 9.42 -9.44 19.56
CA THR A 541 10.17 -10.59 19.04
C THR A 541 11.58 -10.57 19.62
N PRO A 542 12.38 -11.65 19.48
CA PRO A 542 13.78 -11.62 19.90
C PRO A 542 14.60 -10.52 19.20
N GLU A 543 14.21 -10.16 17.98
CA GLU A 543 14.90 -9.20 17.13
C GLU A 543 14.42 -7.76 17.36
N ASP A 544 13.13 -7.57 17.61
CA ASP A 544 12.50 -6.25 17.80
C ASP A 544 11.44 -6.28 18.91
N PRO A 545 11.65 -5.56 20.03
CA PRO A 545 10.69 -5.48 21.13
C PRO A 545 9.35 -4.84 20.77
N LYS A 546 9.27 -4.10 19.65
CA LYS A 546 8.04 -3.45 19.17
C LYS A 546 7.31 -4.24 18.09
N ALA A 547 7.97 -5.18 17.43
CA ALA A 547 7.35 -6.00 16.42
C ALA A 547 6.28 -6.92 17.03
N LEU A 548 5.22 -7.14 16.27
CA LEU A 548 4.16 -8.05 16.69
C LEU A 548 4.63 -9.51 16.54
N ASN A 549 4.58 -10.25 17.63
CA ASN A 549 4.92 -11.67 17.61
C ASN A 549 3.73 -12.49 17.11
N LEU A 550 3.84 -13.02 15.91
CA LEU A 550 2.81 -13.81 15.23
C LEU A 550 2.90 -15.32 15.49
N THR A 551 3.92 -15.80 16.23
CA THR A 551 4.16 -17.24 16.42
C THR A 551 2.98 -18.00 17.02
N LYS A 552 2.10 -17.33 17.73
CA LYS A 552 0.88 -17.87 18.35
C LYS A 552 -0.40 -17.28 17.77
N LEU A 553 -0.31 -16.67 16.58
CA LEU A 553 -1.49 -16.16 15.89
C LEU A 553 -2.49 -17.30 15.68
N ARG A 554 -3.76 -17.02 15.99
CA ARG A 554 -4.83 -18.03 16.01
C ARG A 554 -5.72 -17.98 14.78
N TYR A 555 -5.70 -16.90 14.02
CA TYR A 555 -6.56 -16.68 12.87
C TYR A 555 -5.80 -15.95 11.78
N HIS A 556 -5.75 -16.52 10.57
CA HIS A 556 -5.16 -15.86 9.39
C HIS A 556 -6.16 -15.00 8.62
N LYS A 557 -7.41 -14.89 9.08
CA LYS A 557 -8.38 -13.92 8.58
C LYS A 557 -8.99 -13.14 9.74
N LEU A 558 -8.67 -11.87 9.83
CA LEU A 558 -9.25 -10.91 10.75
C LEU A 558 -10.26 -10.06 9.98
N ILE A 559 -11.55 -10.25 10.23
CA ILE A 559 -12.62 -9.64 9.46
C ILE A 559 -13.33 -8.60 10.31
N ILE A 560 -13.24 -7.34 9.89
CA ILE A 560 -13.97 -6.23 10.52
C ILE A 560 -15.38 -6.22 9.96
N MET A 561 -16.38 -6.32 10.81
CA MET A 561 -17.79 -6.35 10.44
C MET A 561 -18.57 -5.36 11.29
N THR A 562 -18.83 -4.19 10.72
CA THR A 562 -19.52 -3.05 11.34
C THR A 562 -20.79 -2.72 10.58
N ASP A 563 -21.67 -1.96 11.20
CA ASP A 563 -22.90 -1.47 10.59
C ASP A 563 -22.62 -0.57 9.37
N ALA A 564 -23.56 -0.51 8.42
CA ALA A 564 -23.43 0.26 7.20
C ALA A 564 -23.83 1.73 7.39
N ASP A 565 -23.49 2.31 8.52
CA ASP A 565 -23.77 3.70 8.87
C ASP A 565 -22.49 4.48 9.19
N VAL A 566 -22.64 5.74 9.57
CA VAL A 566 -21.51 6.64 9.89
C VAL A 566 -20.75 6.19 11.15
N ASP A 567 -21.44 5.61 12.13
CA ASP A 567 -20.84 5.14 13.36
C ASP A 567 -20.04 3.85 13.12
N GLY A 568 -20.59 2.90 12.35
CA GLY A 568 -19.88 1.69 11.94
C GLY A 568 -18.64 1.99 11.09
N SER A 569 -18.72 2.96 10.18
CA SER A 569 -17.56 3.44 9.41
C SER A 569 -16.48 4.03 10.31
N HIS A 570 -16.88 4.78 11.35
CA HIS A 570 -15.95 5.33 12.34
C HIS A 570 -15.31 4.22 13.20
N ILE A 571 -16.07 3.22 13.63
CA ILE A 571 -15.53 2.07 14.37
C ILE A 571 -14.54 1.29 13.54
N ALA A 572 -14.85 1.01 12.26
CA ALA A 572 -13.92 0.37 11.34
C ALA A 572 -12.62 1.17 11.20
N THR A 573 -12.72 2.51 11.08
CA THR A 573 -11.55 3.39 11.00
C THR A 573 -10.71 3.36 12.29
N LEU A 574 -11.32 3.36 13.47
CA LEU A 574 -10.61 3.22 14.75
C LEU A 574 -9.87 1.88 14.85
N ILE A 575 -10.52 0.78 14.44
CA ILE A 575 -9.89 -0.55 14.42
C ILE A 575 -8.72 -0.56 13.44
N LEU A 576 -8.88 -0.02 12.23
CA LEU A 576 -7.82 0.07 11.23
C LEU A 576 -6.66 0.94 11.72
N THR A 577 -6.93 2.06 12.41
CA THR A 577 -5.89 2.91 13.01
C THR A 577 -5.09 2.11 14.04
N PHE A 578 -5.77 1.36 14.90
CA PHE A 578 -5.12 0.50 15.89
C PHE A 578 -4.27 -0.59 15.23
N ILE A 579 -4.81 -1.29 14.22
CA ILE A 579 -4.08 -2.33 13.50
C ILE A 579 -2.87 -1.72 12.78
N TYR A 580 -3.03 -0.59 12.11
CA TYR A 580 -1.93 0.07 11.40
C TYR A 580 -0.80 0.49 12.34
N ARG A 581 -1.12 1.01 13.55
CA ARG A 581 -0.12 1.49 14.52
C ARG A 581 0.55 0.40 15.34
N TYR A 582 -0.18 -0.69 15.66
CA TYR A 582 0.25 -1.68 16.66
C TYR A 582 0.28 -3.13 16.16
N MET A 583 -0.27 -3.41 14.97
CA MET A 583 -0.37 -4.75 14.38
C MET A 583 -0.17 -4.69 12.86
N LYS A 584 0.75 -3.84 12.40
CA LYS A 584 0.98 -3.58 10.97
C LYS A 584 1.31 -4.86 10.20
N GLU A 585 2.02 -5.77 10.85
CA GLU A 585 2.40 -7.08 10.30
C GLU A 585 1.20 -7.91 9.86
N LEU A 586 0.03 -7.76 10.51
CA LEU A 586 -1.20 -8.45 10.06
C LEU A 586 -1.69 -7.94 8.70
N VAL A 587 -1.49 -6.65 8.41
CA VAL A 587 -1.82 -6.07 7.11
C VAL A 587 -0.80 -6.49 6.06
N GLU A 588 0.47 -6.47 6.40
CA GLU A 588 1.57 -6.87 5.52
C GLU A 588 1.48 -8.35 5.11
N GLN A 589 1.00 -9.22 6.02
CA GLN A 589 0.73 -10.63 5.73
C GLN A 589 -0.62 -10.86 5.01
N GLY A 590 -1.41 -9.80 4.77
CA GLY A 590 -2.69 -9.91 4.08
C GLY A 590 -3.82 -10.53 4.90
N TYR A 591 -3.76 -10.49 6.23
CA TYR A 591 -4.73 -11.14 7.11
C TYR A 591 -5.93 -10.25 7.49
N VAL A 592 -5.95 -8.98 7.09
CA VAL A 592 -6.99 -8.02 7.51
C VAL A 592 -8.00 -7.78 6.39
N TYR A 593 -9.29 -7.92 6.73
CA TYR A 593 -10.40 -7.80 5.79
C TYR A 593 -11.53 -6.96 6.38
N ILE A 594 -12.34 -6.35 5.50
CA ILE A 594 -13.63 -5.73 5.85
C ILE A 594 -14.75 -6.53 5.18
N ALA A 595 -15.73 -6.95 5.96
CA ALA A 595 -16.94 -7.57 5.43
C ALA A 595 -17.82 -6.54 4.72
N GLN A 596 -18.45 -6.95 3.62
CA GLN A 596 -19.35 -6.11 2.83
C GLN A 596 -20.77 -6.71 2.86
N PRO A 597 -21.60 -6.38 3.88
CA PRO A 597 -23.00 -6.80 3.89
C PRO A 597 -23.79 -6.08 2.79
N PRO A 598 -24.91 -6.65 2.30
CA PRO A 598 -25.80 -5.96 1.38
C PRO A 598 -26.54 -4.81 2.07
N LEU A 599 -26.82 -3.74 1.32
CA LEU A 599 -27.57 -2.57 1.78
C LEU A 599 -29.10 -2.75 1.63
N TYR A 600 -29.52 -3.55 0.63
CA TYR A 600 -30.94 -3.72 0.32
C TYR A 600 -31.30 -5.19 0.10
N LEU A 601 -32.56 -5.52 0.42
CA LEU A 601 -33.25 -6.72 -0.03
C LEU A 601 -34.47 -6.30 -0.85
N VAL A 602 -34.49 -6.63 -2.11
CA VAL A 602 -35.63 -6.42 -3.01
C VAL A 602 -36.39 -7.73 -3.12
N LYS A 603 -37.69 -7.74 -2.77
CA LYS A 603 -38.52 -8.96 -2.72
C LYS A 603 -39.83 -8.77 -3.49
N LYS A 604 -40.19 -9.76 -4.32
CA LYS A 604 -41.49 -9.85 -4.98
C LYS A 604 -42.02 -11.26 -4.88
N GLY A 605 -43.07 -11.44 -4.10
CA GLY A 605 -43.63 -12.76 -3.82
C GLY A 605 -42.61 -13.71 -3.20
N LYS A 606 -42.21 -14.77 -3.92
CA LYS A 606 -41.21 -15.75 -3.47
C LYS A 606 -39.80 -15.43 -3.94
N GLU A 607 -39.64 -14.50 -4.89
CA GLU A 607 -38.34 -14.10 -5.40
C GLU A 607 -37.75 -12.98 -4.57
N SER A 608 -36.46 -13.07 -4.27
CA SER A 608 -35.73 -12.04 -3.55
C SER A 608 -34.32 -11.90 -4.11
N GLN A 609 -33.76 -10.68 -3.99
CA GLN A 609 -32.39 -10.38 -4.39
C GLN A 609 -31.78 -9.40 -3.39
N TYR A 610 -30.58 -9.76 -2.89
CA TYR A 610 -29.76 -8.84 -2.14
C TYR A 610 -29.01 -7.91 -3.07
N CYS A 611 -28.85 -6.65 -2.65
CA CYS A 611 -28.21 -5.60 -3.44
C CYS A 611 -27.24 -4.82 -2.55
N TRP A 612 -26.04 -4.58 -3.05
CA TRP A 612 -24.95 -3.94 -2.30
C TRP A 612 -24.88 -2.42 -2.51
N ASN A 613 -25.56 -1.92 -3.54
CA ASN A 613 -25.63 -0.50 -3.87
C ASN A 613 -26.94 -0.14 -4.53
N GLU A 614 -27.12 1.14 -4.81
CA GLU A 614 -28.31 1.68 -5.44
C GLU A 614 -28.49 1.20 -6.90
N ASP A 615 -27.40 1.00 -7.63
CA ASP A 615 -27.47 0.52 -9.01
C ASP A 615 -27.93 -0.95 -9.06
N ASP A 616 -27.43 -1.80 -8.15
CA ASP A 616 -27.90 -3.17 -7.99
C ASP A 616 -29.39 -3.19 -7.60
N ARG A 617 -29.82 -2.26 -6.71
CA ARG A 617 -31.23 -2.13 -6.31
C ARG A 617 -32.11 -1.80 -7.51
N ARG A 618 -31.71 -0.80 -8.33
CA ARG A 618 -32.44 -0.42 -9.53
C ARG A 618 -32.52 -1.58 -10.54
N ALA A 619 -31.41 -2.27 -10.76
CA ALA A 619 -31.36 -3.43 -11.64
C ALA A 619 -32.26 -4.58 -11.12
N ALA A 620 -32.31 -4.79 -9.81
CA ALA A 620 -33.19 -5.77 -9.19
C ALA A 620 -34.68 -5.41 -9.35
N VAL A 621 -35.05 -4.13 -9.16
CA VAL A 621 -36.40 -3.62 -9.40
C VAL A 621 -36.80 -3.76 -10.87
N GLU A 622 -35.91 -3.42 -11.82
CA GLU A 622 -36.15 -3.61 -13.22
C GLU A 622 -36.39 -5.08 -13.56
N ARG A 623 -35.55 -5.96 -13.07
CA ARG A 623 -35.66 -7.41 -13.32
C ARG A 623 -36.93 -8.03 -12.73
N LEU A 624 -37.28 -7.67 -11.50
CA LEU A 624 -38.38 -8.29 -10.76
C LEU A 624 -39.74 -7.65 -11.09
N ALA A 625 -39.75 -6.37 -11.45
CA ALA A 625 -40.98 -5.57 -11.55
C ALA A 625 -41.06 -4.67 -12.78
N ASN A 626 -40.17 -4.81 -13.77
CA ASN A 626 -40.11 -3.93 -14.94
C ASN A 626 -40.09 -2.45 -14.55
N GLY A 627 -39.26 -2.07 -13.57
CA GLY A 627 -39.07 -0.71 -13.08
C GLY A 627 -40.16 -0.18 -12.14
N LYS A 628 -41.19 -0.95 -11.80
CA LYS A 628 -42.29 -0.51 -10.92
C LYS A 628 -41.90 -0.77 -9.44
N GLU A 629 -41.34 0.22 -8.75
CA GLU A 629 -40.93 0.11 -7.35
C GLU A 629 -42.10 -0.25 -6.41
N ASP A 630 -43.30 0.31 -6.65
CA ASP A 630 -44.50 0.05 -5.81
C ASP A 630 -44.96 -1.41 -5.83
N SER A 631 -44.45 -2.23 -6.75
CA SER A 631 -44.81 -3.64 -6.88
C SER A 631 -43.83 -4.60 -6.20
N VAL A 632 -42.80 -4.09 -5.57
CA VAL A 632 -41.79 -4.85 -4.81
C VAL A 632 -41.69 -4.35 -3.39
N ASN A 633 -41.31 -5.23 -2.47
CA ASN A 633 -40.94 -4.84 -1.11
C ASN A 633 -39.42 -4.63 -1.07
N ILE A 634 -39.01 -3.41 -0.76
CA ILE A 634 -37.61 -3.04 -0.63
C ILE A 634 -37.34 -2.83 0.87
N GLN A 635 -36.53 -3.72 1.44
CA GLN A 635 -36.01 -3.56 2.79
C GLN A 635 -34.58 -3.00 2.71
N ARG A 636 -34.32 -1.90 3.41
CA ARG A 636 -33.00 -1.34 3.58
C ARG A 636 -32.44 -1.78 4.92
N TYR A 637 -31.20 -2.26 4.93
CA TYR A 637 -30.46 -2.61 6.11
C TYR A 637 -29.57 -1.43 6.53
N LYS A 638 -29.79 -0.89 7.72
CA LYS A 638 -28.95 0.16 8.32
C LYS A 638 -27.89 -0.42 9.25
N GLY A 639 -28.18 -1.59 9.83
CA GLY A 639 -27.28 -2.27 10.72
C GLY A 639 -27.36 -3.80 10.61
N LEU A 640 -26.29 -4.47 11.01
CA LEU A 640 -26.17 -5.93 11.02
C LEU A 640 -27.19 -6.59 11.95
N GLY A 641 -27.63 -5.87 12.99
CA GLY A 641 -28.64 -6.32 13.93
C GLY A 641 -30.05 -6.42 13.34
N GLU A 642 -30.31 -5.85 12.16
CA GLU A 642 -31.57 -5.95 11.43
C GLU A 642 -31.67 -7.24 10.61
N MET A 643 -30.56 -7.95 10.41
CA MET A 643 -30.51 -9.25 9.75
C MET A 643 -30.73 -10.37 10.78
N ASN A 644 -31.46 -11.39 10.37
CA ASN A 644 -31.48 -12.64 11.13
C ASN A 644 -30.20 -13.46 10.85
N ALA A 645 -29.98 -14.53 11.60
CA ALA A 645 -28.77 -15.35 11.53
C ALA A 645 -28.55 -15.96 10.13
N ASP A 646 -29.62 -16.44 9.47
CA ASP A 646 -29.55 -17.06 8.16
C ASP A 646 -29.20 -16.01 7.08
N GLN A 647 -29.82 -14.83 7.15
CA GLN A 647 -29.52 -13.72 6.24
C GLN A 647 -28.07 -13.27 6.37
N LEU A 648 -27.56 -13.14 7.59
CA LEU A 648 -26.17 -12.76 7.84
C LEU A 648 -25.19 -13.82 7.36
N TRP A 649 -25.54 -15.10 7.54
CA TRP A 649 -24.78 -16.21 6.97
C TRP A 649 -24.73 -16.14 5.45
N ASP A 650 -25.89 -16.14 4.81
CA ASP A 650 -26.01 -16.25 3.36
C ASP A 650 -25.35 -15.09 2.59
N THR A 651 -25.27 -13.89 3.21
CA THR A 651 -24.79 -12.69 2.54
C THR A 651 -23.38 -12.25 2.93
N THR A 652 -22.98 -12.53 4.20
CA THR A 652 -21.81 -11.86 4.78
C THR A 652 -20.79 -12.83 5.40
N MET A 653 -21.21 -14.00 5.85
CA MET A 653 -20.33 -14.92 6.56
C MET A 653 -20.00 -16.20 5.79
N ASN A 654 -20.87 -16.65 4.88
CA ASN A 654 -20.64 -17.85 4.09
C ASN A 654 -19.52 -17.64 3.04
N PRO A 655 -18.42 -18.39 3.07
CA PRO A 655 -17.32 -18.24 2.14
C PRO A 655 -17.71 -18.31 0.67
N ALA A 656 -18.78 -19.06 0.33
CA ALA A 656 -19.23 -19.23 -1.04
C ALA A 656 -19.96 -18.01 -1.63
N THR A 657 -20.51 -17.14 -0.78
CA THR A 657 -21.43 -16.06 -1.21
C THR A 657 -21.02 -14.67 -0.69
N ARG A 658 -20.23 -14.61 0.37
CA ARG A 658 -19.78 -13.34 0.97
C ARG A 658 -18.82 -12.57 0.07
N THR A 659 -18.78 -11.26 0.27
CA THR A 659 -17.76 -10.39 -0.28
C THR A 659 -16.91 -9.82 0.84
N LEU A 660 -15.60 -10.04 0.77
CA LEU A 660 -14.61 -9.48 1.68
C LEU A 660 -13.71 -8.51 0.93
N LYS A 661 -13.32 -7.45 1.59
CA LYS A 661 -12.36 -6.48 1.10
C LYS A 661 -11.07 -6.60 1.89
N GLN A 662 -9.99 -7.06 1.24
CA GLN A 662 -8.66 -7.13 1.84
C GLN A 662 -8.08 -5.72 2.02
N ILE A 663 -7.41 -5.50 3.14
CA ILE A 663 -6.72 -4.24 3.42
C ILE A 663 -5.25 -4.40 3.09
N THR A 664 -4.71 -3.44 2.31
CA THR A 664 -3.31 -3.38 1.91
C THR A 664 -2.73 -1.99 2.17
N ILE A 665 -1.41 -1.89 2.33
CA ILE A 665 -0.68 -0.63 2.45
C ILE A 665 0.15 -0.48 1.19
N GLU A 666 -0.15 0.55 0.38
CA GLU A 666 0.58 0.84 -0.86
C GLU A 666 1.75 1.81 -0.61
N SER A 667 1.51 2.84 0.17
CA SER A 667 2.52 3.81 0.62
C SER A 667 2.42 4.00 2.12
N ALA A 668 3.49 3.69 2.85
CA ALA A 668 3.52 3.85 4.30
C ALA A 668 3.46 5.33 4.70
N ALA A 669 4.11 6.22 3.95
CA ALA A 669 4.10 7.66 4.20
C ALA A 669 2.70 8.26 4.00
N GLU A 670 2.01 7.87 2.93
CA GLU A 670 0.66 8.35 2.66
C GLU A 670 -0.35 7.79 3.67
N ALA A 671 -0.24 6.52 4.03
CA ALA A 671 -1.08 5.91 5.08
C ALA A 671 -0.89 6.63 6.42
N ASP A 672 0.36 6.90 6.82
CA ASP A 672 0.68 7.66 8.04
C ASP A 672 0.05 9.05 8.01
N ARG A 673 0.24 9.79 6.91
CA ARG A 673 -0.33 11.12 6.72
C ARG A 673 -1.85 11.12 6.87
N VAL A 674 -2.52 10.16 6.22
CA VAL A 674 -3.99 10.07 6.24
C VAL A 674 -4.52 9.69 7.63
N PHE A 675 -3.91 8.71 8.31
CA PHE A 675 -4.31 8.35 9.67
C PHE A 675 -4.09 9.51 10.65
N SER A 676 -2.94 10.18 10.59
CA SER A 676 -2.65 11.34 11.44
C SER A 676 -3.62 12.50 11.17
N MET A 677 -3.94 12.78 9.90
CA MET A 677 -4.89 13.83 9.52
C MET A 677 -6.32 13.51 9.97
N LEU A 678 -6.79 12.29 9.70
CA LEU A 678 -8.19 11.91 10.00
C LEU A 678 -8.42 11.64 11.48
N MET A 679 -7.45 11.01 12.16
CA MET A 679 -7.58 10.49 13.51
C MET A 679 -6.81 11.29 14.56
N GLY A 680 -5.89 12.18 14.16
CA GLY A 680 -5.12 13.05 15.04
C GLY A 680 -5.98 14.12 15.76
N ASP A 681 -5.36 14.90 16.64
CA ASP A 681 -6.04 15.90 17.47
C ASP A 681 -6.55 17.13 16.68
N GLU A 682 -5.91 17.43 15.57
CA GLU A 682 -6.16 18.62 14.80
C GLU A 682 -7.47 18.55 13.98
N VAL A 683 -8.34 19.52 14.18
CA VAL A 683 -9.62 19.64 13.47
C VAL A 683 -9.51 20.32 12.09
N PRO A 684 -8.72 21.40 11.91
CA PRO A 684 -8.71 22.14 10.65
C PRO A 684 -8.29 21.32 9.43
N PRO A 685 -7.22 20.47 9.44
CA PRO A 685 -6.86 19.66 8.26
C PRO A 685 -7.94 18.64 7.91
N ARG A 686 -8.58 18.07 8.94
CA ARG A 686 -9.69 17.14 8.73
C ARG A 686 -10.89 17.85 8.10
N ARG A 687 -11.18 19.07 8.54
CA ARG A 687 -12.26 19.90 7.96
C ARG A 687 -11.97 20.23 6.49
N GLU A 688 -10.77 20.74 6.20
CA GLU A 688 -10.32 21.06 4.84
C GLU A 688 -10.40 19.84 3.92
N PHE A 689 -9.96 18.68 4.42
CA PHE A 689 -10.08 17.43 3.69
C PHE A 689 -11.55 17.08 3.40
N ILE A 690 -12.43 17.18 4.39
CA ILE A 690 -13.86 16.90 4.22
C ILE A 690 -14.49 17.88 3.23
N GLU A 691 -14.21 19.17 3.34
CA GLU A 691 -14.74 20.21 2.46
C GLU A 691 -14.27 20.03 1.01
N SER A 692 -13.00 19.76 0.79
CA SER A 692 -12.43 19.53 -0.56
C SER A 692 -12.95 18.27 -1.23
N HIS A 693 -13.33 17.25 -0.44
CA HIS A 693 -13.78 15.94 -0.92
C HIS A 693 -15.30 15.72 -0.78
N ALA A 694 -16.04 16.69 -0.27
CA ALA A 694 -17.50 16.61 -0.06
C ALA A 694 -18.25 16.23 -1.33
N LYS A 695 -17.80 16.71 -2.49
CA LYS A 695 -18.40 16.39 -3.81
C LYS A 695 -18.36 14.92 -4.19
N TYR A 696 -17.43 14.16 -3.61
CA TYR A 696 -17.29 12.71 -3.85
C TYR A 696 -18.04 11.87 -2.79
N ALA A 697 -18.52 12.50 -1.73
CA ALA A 697 -19.25 11.82 -0.68
C ALA A 697 -20.63 11.41 -1.19
N LYS A 698 -20.91 10.12 -1.21
CA LYS A 698 -22.27 9.60 -1.36
C LYS A 698 -22.91 9.66 0.02
N ILE A 699 -23.47 10.82 0.36
CA ILE A 699 -24.18 11.00 1.62
C ILE A 699 -25.59 10.49 1.44
N ASP A 700 -25.99 9.65 2.36
CA ASP A 700 -27.34 9.18 2.44
C ASP A 700 -28.09 10.13 3.40
N VAL A 701 -28.88 11.05 2.83
CA VAL A 701 -29.67 12.05 3.56
C VAL A 701 -31.10 11.57 3.70
#